data_ea00e21a394854de8c681d5ed41d77c6
#
_entry.id   ea00e21a394854de8c681d5ed41d77c6
#
_cell.length_a   1.000
_cell.length_b   1.000
_cell.length_c   1.000
_cell.angle_alpha   90.00
_cell.angle_beta   90.00
_cell.angle_gamma   90.00
#
_symmetry.space_group_name_H-M   'P 1'
#
loop_
_entity.id
_entity.type
_entity.pdbx_description
1 polymer ?
#
loop_
_entity_poly.entity_id
_entity_poly.type
_entity_poly.pdbx_seq_one_letter_code
_entity_poly.pdbx_strand_id
1 'polypeptide(L)'
;MYKKDVERLTEVMLKKISLKNYMGAENVEVDFAEKTEIRGKNRCGKSTLMNAYFDVMTGKFANGAAPTNICPVDENGEEKPVKEIERAVTLEINEIEHEIRKVTKRKYRRGVFIGNETVYMLDGVPAKSAEVNDFLASIAPPETVAMCSNASVFFSALKKSTADARKAIEGLSGFDVERFCKENAEYQSVYELTAGKKTEDVLKQLKKRISAENGELDRLNVELDYEQRRLDRSDDSELQKLESEKVTINGNIESMKNLKEALNVSIDRYSFLLSHIEKLKGELSEIEKEQTKTQRERISAINEELAVLNNEISEKTTELTERNTKLQNKKIFLALKDKELMDLVKERLRLKNADFIASGVCHVCGQPLPEERTEKDRERFEKEREENIGLTESAISSAESKIEEVEEKISLHSKKIEEITAFISEKKKRVEEISSEKEKILSDMKFSGTDEYKRISEELKKSEAEAAEIFDATSLWRQVTDRINNLSAELSQKQSEIDGIVKDREETEKRISALKESVKEQAQKAADIERQIDMLQDFSIAKNAALEDMVNSRFEFIKLKMSEETLSGDIKETLRINVNGVDYFNGLNHGDRILAEIFLLKGLQGMNGIKLPIWIDDTESLDENRIPDVSRQLIVIRRTDDETLKVCNGEE
;
A
#
# COMPACT_ATOMS: atom_id res chain seq x y z
N MET A 1 34.82 0.50 -21.92
CA MET A 1 36.22 0.05 -21.76
C MET A 1 36.77 0.70 -20.49
N TYR A 2 36.57 0.03 -19.35
CA TYR A 2 36.99 0.56 -18.04
C TYR A 2 38.45 0.21 -17.80
N LYS A 3 39.35 1.14 -18.06
CA LYS A 3 40.67 1.14 -17.40
C LYS A 3 40.48 1.75 -16.01
N LYS A 4 40.18 0.92 -15.00
CA LYS A 4 40.49 1.29 -13.63
C LYS A 4 41.99 1.18 -13.48
N ASP A 5 42.59 2.23 -12.92
CA ASP A 5 43.93 2.13 -12.32
C ASP A 5 43.93 0.86 -11.47
N VAL A 6 44.97 0.05 -11.64
CA VAL A 6 45.21 -1.13 -10.80
C VAL A 6 45.58 -0.58 -9.43
N GLU A 7 44.59 -0.23 -8.62
CA GLU A 7 44.78 -0.03 -7.20
C GLU A 7 45.44 -1.30 -6.68
N ARG A 8 46.62 -1.16 -6.11
CA ARG A 8 47.36 -2.27 -5.50
C ARG A 8 46.46 -2.84 -4.43
N LEU A 9 45.98 -4.07 -4.65
CA LEU A 9 45.13 -4.77 -3.70
C LEU A 9 45.93 -4.93 -2.40
N THR A 10 45.35 -4.56 -1.26
CA THR A 10 45.96 -4.86 0.04
C THR A 10 45.98 -6.37 0.21
N GLU A 11 47.17 -6.94 0.28
CA GLU A 11 47.34 -8.40 0.42
C GLU A 11 47.67 -8.74 1.88
N VAL A 12 46.89 -9.66 2.43
CA VAL A 12 47.05 -10.12 3.80
C VAL A 12 47.16 -11.64 3.77
N MET A 13 48.28 -12.15 4.23
CA MET A 13 48.53 -13.58 4.41
C MET A 13 48.64 -13.90 5.90
N LEU A 14 47.98 -14.94 6.32
CA LEU A 14 48.18 -15.52 7.63
C LEU A 14 49.46 -16.36 7.59
N LYS A 15 50.42 -16.01 8.39
CA LYS A 15 51.71 -16.75 8.49
C LYS A 15 51.69 -17.74 9.65
N LYS A 16 51.16 -17.32 10.80
CA LYS A 16 51.21 -18.15 12.00
C LYS A 16 50.03 -17.90 12.93
N ILE A 17 49.57 -18.92 13.59
CA ILE A 17 48.70 -18.86 14.76
C ILE A 17 49.37 -19.54 15.92
N SER A 18 49.47 -18.83 17.07
CA SER A 18 49.94 -19.36 18.33
C SER A 18 48.86 -19.29 19.39
N LEU A 19 48.55 -20.39 20.01
CA LEU A 19 47.51 -20.53 21.03
C LEU A 19 48.07 -21.11 22.31
N LYS A 20 47.68 -20.53 23.45
CA LYS A 20 47.97 -21.08 24.75
C LYS A 20 46.75 -21.04 25.63
N ASN A 21 46.33 -22.21 26.11
CA ASN A 21 45.13 -22.39 26.93
C ASN A 21 43.86 -21.82 26.26
N TYR A 22 43.80 -21.81 24.95
CA TYR A 22 42.67 -21.23 24.21
C TYR A 22 41.70 -22.33 23.79
N MET A 23 40.47 -22.30 24.32
CA MET A 23 39.39 -23.29 24.09
C MET A 23 39.81 -24.74 24.45
N GLY A 24 40.49 -25.47 23.74
CA GLY A 24 41.01 -26.79 24.01
C GLY A 24 42.48 -26.94 23.66
N ALA A 25 43.07 -25.89 23.09
CA ALA A 25 44.46 -25.85 22.69
C ALA A 25 45.35 -25.46 23.92
N GLU A 26 46.11 -26.38 24.44
CA GLU A 26 47.02 -26.09 25.58
C GLU A 26 48.22 -25.28 25.15
N ASN A 27 48.90 -25.71 24.10
CA ASN A 27 50.00 -24.98 23.44
C ASN A 27 50.06 -25.49 22.00
N VAL A 28 49.56 -24.66 21.07
CA VAL A 28 49.49 -24.98 19.64
C VAL A 28 50.11 -23.86 18.85
N GLU A 29 51.07 -24.19 18.01
CA GLU A 29 51.63 -23.27 17.02
C GLU A 29 51.46 -23.90 15.64
N VAL A 30 50.98 -23.08 14.69
CA VAL A 30 50.69 -23.50 13.32
C VAL A 30 51.20 -22.46 12.37
N ASP A 31 52.06 -22.86 11.44
CA ASP A 31 52.47 -22.04 10.34
C ASP A 31 51.59 -22.29 9.11
N PHE A 32 51.33 -21.24 8.35
CA PHE A 32 50.42 -21.27 7.21
C PHE A 32 51.16 -20.87 5.92
N ALA A 33 50.88 -21.60 4.85
CA ALA A 33 51.35 -21.28 3.51
C ALA A 33 50.18 -20.71 2.65
N GLU A 34 50.41 -20.44 1.37
CA GLU A 34 49.40 -19.99 0.43
C GLU A 34 48.21 -20.99 0.36
N LYS A 35 48.48 -22.28 0.47
CA LYS A 35 47.52 -23.34 0.58
C LYS A 35 47.85 -24.19 1.81
N THR A 36 46.94 -24.20 2.78
CA THR A 36 47.09 -24.96 4.01
C THR A 36 45.88 -25.84 4.23
N GLU A 37 46.09 -27.11 4.46
CA GLU A 37 45.05 -28.05 4.85
C GLU A 37 45.20 -28.46 6.33
N ILE A 38 44.12 -28.27 7.08
CA ILE A 38 44.02 -28.63 8.51
C ILE A 38 43.17 -29.88 8.60
N ARG A 39 43.83 -31.01 9.02
CA ARG A 39 43.25 -32.35 9.07
C ARG A 39 43.08 -32.82 10.51
N GLY A 40 42.13 -33.70 10.74
CA GLY A 40 41.99 -34.46 12.00
C GLY A 40 40.54 -34.77 12.34
N LYS A 41 40.38 -35.64 13.33
CA LYS A 41 39.07 -36.04 13.88
C LYS A 41 38.27 -34.85 14.39
N ASN A 42 36.99 -35.05 14.62
CA ASN A 42 36.16 -34.07 15.34
C ASN A 42 36.71 -33.83 16.74
N ARG A 43 36.73 -32.57 17.19
CA ARG A 43 37.25 -32.12 18.49
C ARG A 43 38.79 -32.08 18.62
N CYS A 44 39.56 -32.26 17.57
CA CYS A 44 41.02 -32.12 17.60
C CYS A 44 41.53 -30.66 17.55
N GLY A 45 40.64 -29.66 17.50
CA GLY A 45 41.02 -28.23 17.54
C GLY A 45 41.02 -27.52 16.20
N LYS A 46 40.54 -28.12 15.09
CA LYS A 46 40.49 -27.49 13.76
C LYS A 46 39.74 -26.15 13.79
N SER A 47 38.49 -26.18 14.27
CA SER A 47 37.66 -24.98 14.37
C SER A 47 38.17 -23.99 15.42
N THR A 48 39.02 -24.42 16.36
CA THR A 48 39.68 -23.58 17.35
C THR A 48 40.68 -22.62 16.66
N LEU A 49 41.44 -23.12 15.69
CA LEU A 49 42.36 -22.26 14.90
C LEU A 49 41.59 -21.22 14.10
N MET A 50 40.53 -21.63 13.42
CA MET A 50 39.69 -20.69 12.68
C MET A 50 39.06 -19.64 13.62
N ASN A 51 38.50 -20.06 14.75
CA ASN A 51 37.94 -19.13 15.74
C ASN A 51 38.97 -18.18 16.33
N ALA A 52 40.22 -18.62 16.53
CA ALA A 52 41.31 -17.78 17.01
C ALA A 52 41.64 -16.67 15.98
N TYR A 53 41.72 -17.03 14.70
CA TYR A 53 41.93 -16.03 13.63
C TYR A 53 40.81 -14.99 13.67
N PHE A 54 39.53 -15.42 13.66
CA PHE A 54 38.43 -14.48 13.65
C PHE A 54 38.30 -13.68 14.96
N ASP A 55 38.57 -14.27 16.13
CA ASP A 55 38.64 -13.52 17.40
C ASP A 55 39.68 -12.44 17.36
N VAL A 56 40.88 -12.72 16.84
CA VAL A 56 41.94 -11.69 16.75
C VAL A 56 41.54 -10.61 15.73
N MET A 57 41.11 -10.99 14.55
CA MET A 57 40.85 -10.09 13.45
C MET A 57 39.54 -9.28 13.58
N THR A 58 38.53 -9.85 14.17
CA THR A 58 37.18 -9.25 14.17
C THR A 58 36.57 -9.05 15.57
N GLY A 59 37.19 -9.63 16.60
CA GLY A 59 36.63 -9.65 17.95
C GLY A 59 35.44 -10.61 18.12
N LYS A 60 35.17 -11.48 17.13
CA LYS A 60 34.08 -12.47 17.15
C LYS A 60 34.62 -13.81 16.66
N PHE A 61 33.91 -14.89 16.97
CA PHE A 61 34.18 -16.21 16.39
C PHE A 61 33.77 -16.25 14.90
N ALA A 62 34.23 -17.30 14.23
CA ALA A 62 33.91 -17.54 12.81
C ALA A 62 32.42 -17.57 12.49
N ASN A 63 31.57 -17.95 13.46
CA ASN A 63 30.10 -17.92 13.33
C ASN A 63 29.47 -16.57 13.71
N GLY A 64 30.27 -15.54 13.99
CA GLY A 64 29.82 -14.20 14.39
C GLY A 64 29.45 -14.06 15.87
N ALA A 65 29.56 -15.12 16.69
CA ALA A 65 29.28 -15.05 18.12
C ALA A 65 30.42 -14.33 18.88
N ALA A 66 30.09 -13.71 20.01
CA ALA A 66 31.07 -13.15 20.91
C ALA A 66 31.98 -14.25 21.49
N PRO A 67 33.31 -14.01 21.64
CA PRO A 67 34.25 -15.00 22.16
C PRO A 67 34.16 -15.12 23.71
N THR A 68 33.03 -15.61 24.20
CA THR A 68 32.78 -15.74 25.65
C THR A 68 33.36 -16.99 26.23
N ASN A 69 33.41 -18.12 25.49
CA ASN A 69 33.83 -19.43 25.94
C ASN A 69 35.24 -19.77 25.41
N ILE A 70 36.22 -18.94 25.76
CA ILE A 70 37.62 -19.13 25.32
C ILE A 70 38.47 -19.95 26.32
N CYS A 71 37.96 -20.21 27.52
CA CYS A 71 38.65 -20.99 28.54
C CYS A 71 38.61 -22.47 28.18
N PRO A 72 39.72 -23.21 28.33
CA PRO A 72 39.66 -24.66 28.21
C PRO A 72 38.76 -25.28 29.31
N VAL A 73 38.04 -26.31 28.93
CA VAL A 73 37.19 -27.05 29.87
C VAL A 73 37.80 -28.43 30.16
N ASP A 74 37.46 -29.01 31.29
CA ASP A 74 37.79 -30.40 31.65
C ASP A 74 36.79 -31.40 31.05
N GLU A 75 36.95 -32.65 31.42
CA GLU A 75 36.09 -33.76 30.96
C GLU A 75 34.62 -33.62 31.44
N ASN A 76 34.40 -32.86 32.50
CA ASN A 76 33.06 -32.58 33.05
C ASN A 76 32.42 -31.33 32.44
N GLY A 77 33.15 -30.59 31.58
CA GLY A 77 32.70 -29.34 30.99
C GLY A 77 32.94 -28.11 31.87
N GLU A 78 33.68 -28.27 33.01
CA GLU A 78 34.03 -27.13 33.84
C GLU A 78 35.31 -26.45 33.38
N GLU A 79 35.39 -25.12 33.55
CA GLU A 79 36.53 -24.34 33.13
C GLU A 79 37.79 -24.69 33.90
N LYS A 80 38.87 -25.06 33.22
CA LYS A 80 40.18 -25.33 33.85
C LYS A 80 40.71 -24.04 34.50
N PRO A 81 41.41 -24.14 35.67
CA PRO A 81 41.90 -22.99 36.39
C PRO A 81 43.21 -22.45 35.76
N VAL A 82 43.11 -21.95 34.53
CA VAL A 82 44.23 -21.35 33.82
C VAL A 82 44.40 -19.89 34.21
N LYS A 83 45.64 -19.39 34.32
CA LYS A 83 45.92 -17.98 34.66
C LYS A 83 45.82 -17.08 33.46
N GLU A 84 46.23 -17.57 32.32
CA GLU A 84 46.31 -16.78 31.07
C GLU A 84 45.82 -17.62 29.89
N ILE A 85 45.12 -16.97 29.01
CA ILE A 85 44.66 -17.50 27.74
C ILE A 85 45.22 -16.64 26.67
N GLU A 86 46.07 -17.20 25.81
CA GLU A 86 46.76 -16.44 24.79
C GLU A 86 46.33 -16.92 23.38
N ARG A 87 46.15 -15.96 22.50
CA ARG A 87 45.99 -16.17 21.08
C ARG A 87 46.76 -15.08 20.35
N ALA A 88 47.59 -15.50 19.41
CA ALA A 88 48.38 -14.61 18.57
C ALA A 88 48.21 -15.03 17.10
N VAL A 89 48.13 -14.05 16.25
CA VAL A 89 48.08 -14.20 14.81
C VAL A 89 49.16 -13.37 14.19
N THR A 90 50.02 -13.99 13.41
CA THR A 90 51.05 -13.30 12.60
C THR A 90 50.53 -13.19 11.18
N LEU A 91 50.43 -11.96 10.69
CA LEU A 91 49.98 -11.63 9.36
C LEU A 91 51.15 -11.02 8.57
N GLU A 92 51.26 -11.39 7.33
CA GLU A 92 52.05 -10.62 6.36
C GLU A 92 51.12 -9.69 5.60
N ILE A 93 51.35 -8.38 5.69
CA ILE A 93 50.54 -7.37 5.06
C ILE A 93 51.43 -6.61 4.08
N ASN A 94 51.17 -6.77 2.78
CA ASN A 94 52.01 -6.18 1.73
C ASN A 94 53.52 -6.44 1.98
N GLU A 95 53.90 -7.69 2.24
CA GLU A 95 55.26 -8.16 2.47
C GLU A 95 55.89 -7.73 3.83
N ILE A 96 55.08 -7.19 4.74
CA ILE A 96 55.53 -6.84 6.10
C ILE A 96 54.81 -7.72 7.11
N GLU A 97 55.55 -8.38 7.99
CA GLU A 97 54.97 -9.21 9.05
C GLU A 97 54.55 -8.37 10.25
N HIS A 98 53.38 -8.66 10.76
CA HIS A 98 52.81 -8.08 11.97
C HIS A 98 52.23 -9.19 12.87
N GLU A 99 52.58 -9.14 14.14
CA GLU A 99 52.00 -10.04 15.14
C GLU A 99 50.96 -9.31 15.99
N ILE A 100 49.73 -9.81 15.99
CA ILE A 100 48.69 -9.33 16.87
C ILE A 100 48.44 -10.40 17.91
N ARG A 101 48.64 -10.07 19.19
CA ARG A 101 48.54 -10.98 20.32
C ARG A 101 47.54 -10.45 21.33
N LYS A 102 46.60 -11.31 21.72
CA LYS A 102 45.61 -11.05 22.77
C LYS A 102 45.88 -12.01 23.93
N VAL A 103 46.20 -11.49 25.10
CA VAL A 103 46.42 -12.26 26.32
C VAL A 103 45.32 -11.94 27.31
N THR A 104 44.42 -12.88 27.53
CA THR A 104 43.36 -12.74 28.51
C THR A 104 43.83 -13.30 29.85
N LYS A 105 44.12 -12.40 30.78
CA LYS A 105 44.49 -12.73 32.16
C LYS A 105 43.22 -12.97 32.98
N ARG A 106 43.12 -14.15 33.55
CA ARG A 106 42.03 -14.51 34.41
C ARG A 106 42.30 -14.10 35.84
N LYS A 107 41.47 -13.25 36.40
CA LYS A 107 41.62 -12.75 37.77
C LYS A 107 40.85 -13.64 38.72
N TYR A 108 41.54 -14.08 39.75
CA TYR A 108 40.96 -14.88 40.83
C TYR A 108 41.15 -14.19 42.17
N ARG A 109 40.14 -14.24 43.01
CA ARG A 109 40.21 -13.80 44.40
C ARG A 109 39.81 -14.94 45.33
N ARG A 110 40.73 -15.37 46.16
CA ARG A 110 40.55 -16.54 47.06
C ARG A 110 40.09 -17.80 46.31
N GLY A 111 40.66 -18.07 45.14
CA GLY A 111 40.31 -19.18 44.28
C GLY A 111 39.02 -19.04 43.43
N VAL A 112 38.28 -17.98 43.64
CA VAL A 112 37.06 -17.70 42.86
C VAL A 112 37.38 -16.78 41.69
N PHE A 113 36.92 -17.17 40.50
CA PHE A 113 37.03 -16.33 39.30
C PHE A 113 36.23 -15.01 39.47
N ILE A 114 36.87 -13.86 39.24
CA ILE A 114 36.24 -12.55 39.41
C ILE A 114 36.18 -11.74 38.13
N GLY A 115 36.78 -12.20 37.02
CA GLY A 115 36.73 -11.52 35.74
C GLY A 115 37.98 -11.73 34.90
N ASN A 116 37.92 -11.21 33.69
CA ASN A 116 39.02 -11.23 32.70
C ASN A 116 39.55 -9.83 32.47
N GLU A 117 40.87 -9.76 32.23
CA GLU A 117 41.54 -8.56 31.69
C GLU A 117 42.31 -8.97 30.45
N THR A 118 41.98 -8.38 29.30
CA THR A 118 42.67 -8.68 28.06
C THR A 118 43.75 -7.61 27.80
N VAL A 119 44.98 -8.04 27.68
CA VAL A 119 46.12 -7.25 27.27
C VAL A 119 46.36 -7.52 25.79
N TYR A 120 46.60 -6.48 25.05
CA TYR A 120 46.90 -6.55 23.63
C TYR A 120 48.36 -6.22 23.38
N MET A 121 48.95 -6.86 22.40
CA MET A 121 50.29 -6.58 21.92
C MET A 121 50.28 -6.51 20.40
N LEU A 122 50.96 -5.55 19.84
CA LEU A 122 51.21 -5.39 18.41
C LEU A 122 52.73 -5.40 18.20
N ASP A 123 53.20 -6.33 17.38
CA ASP A 123 54.64 -6.53 17.08
C ASP A 123 55.52 -6.64 18.35
N GLY A 124 54.99 -7.39 19.34
CA GLY A 124 55.66 -7.60 20.62
C GLY A 124 55.58 -6.42 21.61
N VAL A 125 54.99 -5.29 21.20
CA VAL A 125 54.83 -4.12 22.06
C VAL A 125 53.44 -4.07 22.67
N PRO A 126 53.27 -3.86 23.99
CA PRO A 126 51.97 -3.67 24.60
C PRO A 126 51.23 -2.47 23.96
N ALA A 127 50.00 -2.70 23.54
CA ALA A 127 49.17 -1.72 22.89
C ALA A 127 47.76 -1.64 23.55
N LYS A 128 47.08 -0.52 23.39
CA LYS A 128 45.66 -0.41 23.83
C LYS A 128 44.76 -1.14 22.85
N SER A 129 43.63 -1.64 23.35
CA SER A 129 42.60 -2.26 22.49
C SER A 129 42.19 -1.39 21.32
N ALA A 130 42.06 -0.06 21.53
CA ALA A 130 41.72 0.86 20.47
C ALA A 130 42.80 0.91 19.38
N GLU A 131 44.08 0.98 19.75
CA GLU A 131 45.21 1.02 18.81
C GLU A 131 45.28 -0.24 17.93
N VAL A 132 45.03 -1.42 18.53
CA VAL A 132 44.99 -2.69 17.79
C VAL A 132 43.75 -2.74 16.87
N ASN A 133 42.60 -2.28 17.35
CA ASN A 133 41.41 -2.23 16.54
C ASN A 133 41.53 -1.24 15.36
N ASP A 134 42.14 -0.09 15.59
CA ASP A 134 42.41 0.90 14.54
C ASP A 134 43.41 0.34 13.51
N PHE A 135 44.46 -0.37 13.97
CA PHE A 135 45.39 -1.05 13.08
C PHE A 135 44.67 -2.10 12.22
N LEU A 136 43.87 -2.98 12.83
CA LEU A 136 43.08 -3.99 12.10
C LEU A 136 42.06 -3.35 11.14
N ALA A 137 41.39 -2.29 11.56
CA ALA A 137 40.44 -1.56 10.75
C ALA A 137 41.11 -0.84 9.58
N SER A 138 42.39 -0.46 9.71
CA SER A 138 43.18 0.10 8.60
C SER A 138 43.47 -0.93 7.49
N ILE A 139 43.47 -2.21 7.82
CA ILE A 139 43.56 -3.32 6.86
C ILE A 139 42.21 -3.54 6.21
N ALA A 140 41.20 -3.82 7.00
CA ALA A 140 39.80 -3.91 6.61
C ALA A 140 38.89 -3.81 7.84
N PRO A 141 37.66 -3.28 7.67
CA PRO A 141 36.65 -3.32 8.73
C PRO A 141 36.39 -4.76 9.19
N PRO A 142 36.13 -5.00 10.49
CA PRO A 142 35.88 -6.35 11.01
C PRO A 142 34.79 -7.13 10.28
N GLU A 143 33.73 -6.44 9.87
CA GLU A 143 32.64 -7.03 9.09
C GLU A 143 33.10 -7.48 7.70
N THR A 144 33.97 -6.71 7.06
CA THR A 144 34.60 -7.04 5.76
C THR A 144 35.49 -8.28 5.91
N VAL A 145 36.34 -8.32 6.95
CA VAL A 145 37.17 -9.49 7.23
C VAL A 145 36.28 -10.73 7.41
N ALA A 146 35.25 -10.63 8.25
CA ALA A 146 34.35 -11.75 8.51
C ALA A 146 33.65 -12.25 7.22
N MET A 147 33.11 -11.35 6.43
CA MET A 147 32.38 -11.70 5.20
C MET A 147 33.28 -12.18 4.06
N CYS A 148 34.50 -11.68 3.99
CA CYS A 148 35.45 -12.00 2.91
C CYS A 148 36.36 -13.20 3.23
N SER A 149 36.42 -13.65 4.49
CA SER A 149 37.24 -14.80 4.89
C SER A 149 36.43 -16.05 5.21
N ASN A 150 35.13 -15.95 5.46
CA ASN A 150 34.26 -17.08 5.81
C ASN A 150 32.87 -16.96 5.17
N ALA A 151 32.56 -17.87 4.28
CA ALA A 151 31.29 -17.89 3.56
C ALA A 151 30.08 -18.05 4.48
N SER A 152 30.22 -18.76 5.62
CA SER A 152 29.12 -18.97 6.56
C SER A 152 28.60 -17.66 7.15
N VAL A 153 29.44 -16.63 7.29
CA VAL A 153 29.04 -15.28 7.73
C VAL A 153 28.14 -14.63 6.72
N PHE A 154 28.53 -14.68 5.45
CA PHE A 154 27.71 -14.13 4.35
C PHE A 154 26.36 -14.86 4.27
N PHE A 155 26.36 -16.19 4.29
CA PHE A 155 25.13 -16.96 4.21
C PHE A 155 24.21 -16.79 5.43
N SER A 156 24.79 -16.58 6.61
CA SER A 156 24.03 -16.24 7.81
C SER A 156 23.36 -14.86 7.68
N ALA A 157 24.08 -13.89 7.15
CA ALA A 157 23.52 -12.55 6.84
C ALA A 157 22.44 -12.65 5.78
N LEU A 158 22.65 -13.40 4.71
CA LEU A 158 21.68 -13.63 3.64
C LEU A 158 20.39 -14.30 4.15
N LYS A 159 20.52 -15.31 5.02
CA LYS A 159 19.36 -15.98 5.65
C LYS A 159 18.58 -15.06 6.58
N LYS A 160 19.27 -14.15 7.27
CA LYS A 160 18.65 -13.21 8.19
C LYS A 160 17.89 -12.10 7.44
N SER A 161 18.49 -11.54 6.41
CA SER A 161 17.93 -10.46 5.61
C SER A 161 18.55 -10.45 4.20
N THR A 162 17.81 -10.96 3.24
CA THR A 162 18.19 -10.89 1.81
C THR A 162 18.38 -9.45 1.35
N ALA A 163 17.56 -8.53 1.84
CA ALA A 163 17.63 -7.12 1.49
C ALA A 163 18.91 -6.44 1.99
N ASP A 164 19.35 -6.76 3.22
CA ASP A 164 20.58 -6.19 3.77
C ASP A 164 21.83 -6.78 3.11
N ALA A 165 21.82 -8.09 2.83
CA ALA A 165 22.90 -8.74 2.10
C ALA A 165 23.01 -8.18 0.66
N ARG A 166 21.87 -7.94 -0.01
CA ARG A 166 21.84 -7.30 -1.32
C ARG A 166 22.45 -5.89 -1.28
N LYS A 167 22.00 -5.05 -0.34
CA LYS A 167 22.56 -3.69 -0.17
C LYS A 167 24.05 -3.68 0.09
N ALA A 168 24.56 -4.64 0.86
CA ALA A 168 26.00 -4.76 1.08
C ALA A 168 26.74 -5.02 -0.24
N ILE A 169 26.25 -5.93 -1.08
CA ILE A 169 26.80 -6.21 -2.42
C ILE A 169 26.70 -4.99 -3.33
N GLU A 170 25.55 -4.30 -3.34
CA GLU A 170 25.37 -3.06 -4.10
C GLU A 170 26.39 -2.00 -3.70
N GLY A 171 26.56 -1.78 -2.40
CA GLY A 171 27.53 -0.80 -1.89
C GLY A 171 28.96 -1.12 -2.29
N LEU A 172 29.33 -2.42 -2.35
CA LEU A 172 30.64 -2.88 -2.76
C LEU A 172 30.85 -2.86 -4.28
N SER A 173 29.78 -2.93 -5.07
CA SER A 173 29.85 -2.95 -6.54
C SER A 173 30.42 -1.67 -7.12
N GLY A 174 30.25 -0.54 -6.41
CA GLY A 174 30.53 0.79 -6.94
C GLY A 174 29.53 1.23 -8.00
N PHE A 175 28.37 0.57 -8.08
CA PHE A 175 27.30 0.95 -8.99
C PHE A 175 26.71 2.28 -8.55
N ASP A 176 26.76 3.26 -9.43
CA ASP A 176 26.22 4.58 -9.22
C ASP A 176 25.03 4.81 -10.15
N VAL A 177 23.85 4.89 -9.55
CA VAL A 177 22.58 5.09 -10.27
C VAL A 177 22.57 6.43 -11.02
N GLU A 178 23.11 7.48 -10.43
CA GLU A 178 23.19 8.80 -11.08
C GLU A 178 24.05 8.75 -12.34
N ARG A 179 25.18 8.08 -12.25
CA ARG A 179 26.07 7.87 -13.38
C ARG A 179 25.40 6.99 -14.44
N PHE A 180 24.74 5.91 -14.05
CA PHE A 180 23.98 5.05 -14.95
C PHE A 180 22.94 5.85 -15.74
N CYS A 181 22.20 6.74 -15.08
CA CYS A 181 21.21 7.58 -15.74
C CYS A 181 21.84 8.63 -16.67
N LYS A 182 23.02 9.16 -16.32
CA LYS A 182 23.78 10.08 -17.21
C LYS A 182 24.29 9.39 -18.48
N GLU A 183 24.67 8.11 -18.38
CA GLU A 183 25.11 7.29 -19.50
C GLU A 183 23.92 6.79 -20.36
N ASN A 184 22.71 6.74 -19.81
CA ASN A 184 21.46 6.32 -20.45
C ASN A 184 20.40 7.44 -20.31
N ALA A 185 20.48 8.43 -21.20
CA ALA A 185 19.71 9.66 -21.12
C ALA A 185 18.19 9.46 -21.05
N GLU A 186 17.69 8.32 -21.55
CA GLU A 186 16.29 7.93 -21.49
C GLU A 186 15.78 7.74 -20.06
N TYR A 187 16.66 7.41 -19.11
CA TYR A 187 16.29 7.22 -17.70
C TYR A 187 16.50 8.45 -16.82
N GLN A 188 17.00 9.56 -17.36
CA GLN A 188 17.27 10.76 -16.57
C GLN A 188 15.96 11.33 -15.95
N SER A 189 14.89 11.41 -16.73
CA SER A 189 13.58 11.91 -16.26
C SER A 189 12.98 10.99 -15.20
N VAL A 190 13.20 9.69 -15.32
CA VAL A 190 12.73 8.68 -14.36
C VAL A 190 13.50 8.78 -13.05
N TYR A 191 14.80 9.00 -13.12
CA TYR A 191 15.64 9.21 -11.95
C TYR A 191 15.21 10.46 -11.16
N GLU A 192 14.92 11.55 -11.86
CA GLU A 192 14.37 12.77 -11.27
C GLU A 192 12.99 12.53 -10.61
N LEU A 193 12.14 11.71 -11.25
CA LEU A 193 10.84 11.31 -10.71
C LEU A 193 10.97 10.57 -9.37
N THR A 194 12.02 9.78 -9.20
CA THR A 194 12.24 9.06 -7.93
C THR A 194 12.64 9.98 -6.79
N ALA A 195 13.31 11.12 -7.09
CA ALA A 195 13.77 12.12 -6.11
C ALA A 195 14.48 11.49 -4.90
N GLY A 196 15.30 10.46 -5.14
CA GLY A 196 16.03 9.73 -4.10
C GLY A 196 15.19 8.73 -3.28
N LYS A 197 13.91 8.53 -3.61
CA LYS A 197 13.09 7.47 -3.02
C LYS A 197 13.37 6.14 -3.72
N LYS A 198 13.01 5.06 -3.04
CA LYS A 198 13.07 3.73 -3.65
C LYS A 198 12.09 3.62 -4.81
N THR A 199 12.53 3.05 -5.92
CA THR A 199 11.73 2.83 -7.12
C THR A 199 10.41 2.09 -6.82
N GLU A 200 10.47 1.07 -5.95
CA GLU A 200 9.29 0.30 -5.52
C GLU A 200 8.24 1.15 -4.80
N ASP A 201 8.67 2.08 -3.95
CA ASP A 201 7.75 2.96 -3.21
C ASP A 201 7.06 3.94 -4.17
N VAL A 202 7.81 4.47 -5.14
CA VAL A 202 7.26 5.35 -6.18
C VAL A 202 6.29 4.58 -7.08
N LEU A 203 6.65 3.38 -7.52
CA LEU A 203 5.79 2.48 -8.29
C LEU A 203 4.48 2.19 -7.55
N LYS A 204 4.54 1.86 -6.27
CA LYS A 204 3.36 1.60 -5.45
C LYS A 204 2.46 2.83 -5.33
N GLN A 205 3.05 4.02 -5.22
CA GLN A 205 2.28 5.27 -5.20
C GLN A 205 1.61 5.54 -6.56
N LEU A 206 2.34 5.35 -7.67
CA LEU A 206 1.79 5.54 -9.01
C LEU A 206 0.68 4.51 -9.31
N LYS A 207 0.86 3.24 -8.95
CA LYS A 207 -0.18 2.18 -9.09
C LYS A 207 -1.44 2.50 -8.29
N LYS A 208 -1.29 3.09 -7.12
CA LYS A 208 -2.45 3.57 -6.34
C LYS A 208 -3.13 4.75 -7.02
N ARG A 209 -2.34 5.69 -7.57
CA ARG A 209 -2.88 6.85 -8.28
C ARG A 209 -3.60 6.42 -9.56
N ILE A 210 -3.00 5.56 -10.40
CA ILE A 210 -3.65 5.12 -11.62
C ILE A 210 -4.97 4.39 -11.34
N SER A 211 -5.03 3.58 -10.27
CA SER A 211 -6.28 2.94 -9.86
C SER A 211 -7.36 3.96 -9.48
N ALA A 212 -6.99 5.07 -8.84
CA ALA A 212 -7.93 6.13 -8.51
C ALA A 212 -8.38 6.91 -9.77
N GLU A 213 -7.43 7.24 -10.67
CA GLU A 213 -7.74 7.95 -11.92
C GLU A 213 -8.61 7.08 -12.85
N ASN A 214 -8.32 5.78 -12.95
CA ASN A 214 -9.15 4.85 -13.72
C ASN A 214 -10.56 4.70 -13.09
N GLY A 215 -10.66 4.66 -11.76
CA GLY A 215 -11.96 4.67 -11.09
C GLY A 215 -12.78 5.92 -11.36
N GLU A 216 -12.13 7.09 -11.45
CA GLU A 216 -12.78 8.35 -11.83
C GLU A 216 -13.15 8.36 -13.32
N LEU A 217 -12.30 7.82 -14.17
CA LEU A 217 -12.56 7.65 -15.60
C LEU A 217 -13.79 6.75 -15.84
N ASP A 218 -13.86 5.64 -15.13
CA ASP A 218 -15.01 4.72 -15.20
C ASP A 218 -16.30 5.42 -14.74
N ARG A 219 -16.23 6.20 -13.67
CA ARG A 219 -17.35 7.00 -13.17
C ARG A 219 -17.84 8.01 -14.23
N LEU A 220 -16.90 8.74 -14.84
CA LEU A 220 -17.22 9.72 -15.88
C LEU A 220 -17.81 9.04 -17.12
N ASN A 221 -17.29 7.88 -17.50
CA ASN A 221 -17.83 7.11 -18.63
C ASN A 221 -19.27 6.60 -18.36
N VAL A 222 -19.53 6.15 -17.14
CA VAL A 222 -20.91 5.75 -16.73
C VAL A 222 -21.85 6.95 -16.76
N GLU A 223 -21.40 8.13 -16.29
CA GLU A 223 -22.20 9.35 -16.31
C GLU A 223 -22.43 9.83 -17.74
N LEU A 224 -21.41 9.75 -18.59
CA LEU A 224 -21.52 10.07 -20.01
C LEU A 224 -22.49 9.14 -20.74
N ASP A 225 -22.41 7.84 -20.53
CA ASP A 225 -23.33 6.84 -21.11
C ASP A 225 -24.77 7.08 -20.64
N TYR A 226 -24.95 7.44 -19.36
CA TYR A 226 -26.26 7.80 -18.84
C TYR A 226 -26.85 9.02 -19.55
N GLU A 227 -26.10 10.11 -19.69
CA GLU A 227 -26.57 11.32 -20.35
C GLU A 227 -26.77 11.10 -21.87
N GLN A 228 -25.95 10.30 -22.51
CA GLN A 228 -26.14 9.90 -23.92
C GLN A 228 -27.44 9.13 -24.11
N ARG A 229 -27.69 8.12 -23.26
CA ARG A 229 -28.96 7.37 -23.30
C ARG A 229 -30.16 8.26 -22.98
N ARG A 230 -29.98 9.29 -22.15
CA ARG A 230 -31.02 10.26 -21.86
C ARG A 230 -31.31 11.10 -23.10
N LEU A 231 -30.30 11.54 -23.82
CA LEU A 231 -30.41 12.27 -25.06
C LEU A 231 -31.09 11.41 -26.15
N ASP A 232 -30.68 10.16 -26.31
CA ASP A 232 -31.22 9.21 -27.27
C ASP A 232 -32.70 8.85 -26.99
N ARG A 233 -33.10 8.91 -25.71
CA ARG A 233 -34.49 8.72 -25.29
C ARG A 233 -35.35 9.97 -25.43
N SER A 234 -34.73 11.13 -25.60
CA SER A 234 -35.45 12.35 -25.94
C SER A 234 -35.98 12.21 -27.37
N ASP A 235 -37.22 11.78 -27.45
CA ASP A 235 -37.86 11.24 -28.64
C ASP A 235 -38.08 12.36 -29.65
N ASP A 236 -37.30 12.41 -30.73
CA ASP A 236 -37.51 13.30 -31.86
C ASP A 236 -38.97 13.14 -32.39
N SER A 237 -39.57 11.99 -32.17
CA SER A 237 -40.96 11.71 -32.56
C SER A 237 -41.95 12.46 -31.67
N GLU A 238 -41.69 12.65 -30.40
CA GLU A 238 -42.53 13.42 -29.48
C GLU A 238 -42.49 14.91 -29.82
N LEU A 239 -41.25 15.43 -30.09
CA LEU A 239 -41.09 16.83 -30.53
C LEU A 239 -41.82 17.09 -31.85
N GLN A 240 -41.63 16.19 -32.84
CA GLN A 240 -42.34 16.31 -34.13
C GLN A 240 -43.86 16.23 -33.97
N LYS A 241 -44.36 15.36 -33.09
CA LYS A 241 -45.75 15.26 -32.76
C LYS A 241 -46.28 16.53 -32.13
N LEU A 242 -45.60 17.09 -31.12
CA LEU A 242 -46.00 18.36 -30.51
C LEU A 242 -45.98 19.52 -31.50
N GLU A 243 -44.97 19.60 -32.38
CA GLU A 243 -44.90 20.59 -33.43
C GLU A 243 -46.08 20.45 -34.44
N SER A 244 -46.44 19.20 -34.82
CA SER A 244 -47.57 18.98 -35.71
C SER A 244 -48.91 19.31 -35.04
N GLU A 245 -49.04 19.00 -33.74
CA GLU A 245 -50.21 19.40 -32.95
C GLU A 245 -50.31 20.92 -32.85
N LYS A 246 -49.20 21.63 -32.60
CA LYS A 246 -49.11 23.07 -32.59
C LYS A 246 -49.57 23.71 -33.94
N VAL A 247 -49.10 23.14 -35.05
CA VAL A 247 -49.53 23.61 -36.40
C VAL A 247 -51.01 23.42 -36.57
N THR A 248 -51.55 22.29 -36.15
CA THR A 248 -52.98 21.99 -36.22
C THR A 248 -53.83 22.93 -35.36
N ILE A 249 -53.36 23.18 -34.11
CA ILE A 249 -54.06 24.12 -33.20
C ILE A 249 -54.04 25.53 -33.77
N ASN A 250 -52.93 25.98 -34.35
CA ASN A 250 -52.80 27.29 -34.99
C ASN A 250 -53.79 27.41 -36.18
N GLY A 251 -53.88 26.38 -37.01
CA GLY A 251 -54.87 26.37 -38.13
C GLY A 251 -56.32 26.46 -37.65
N ASN A 252 -56.62 25.76 -36.53
CA ASN A 252 -57.95 25.85 -35.91
C ASN A 252 -58.20 27.25 -35.33
N ILE A 253 -57.25 27.87 -34.67
CA ILE A 253 -57.35 29.25 -34.16
C ILE A 253 -57.64 30.22 -35.28
N GLU A 254 -56.94 30.13 -36.39
CA GLU A 254 -57.11 31.01 -37.55
C GLU A 254 -58.50 30.83 -38.16
N SER A 255 -58.96 29.60 -38.30
CA SER A 255 -60.34 29.32 -38.80
C SER A 255 -61.40 29.90 -37.85
N MET A 256 -61.21 29.80 -36.54
CA MET A 256 -62.11 30.36 -35.54
C MET A 256 -62.06 31.90 -35.52
N LYS A 257 -60.92 32.51 -35.73
CA LYS A 257 -60.78 33.99 -35.89
C LYS A 257 -61.56 34.50 -37.09
N ASN A 258 -61.41 33.83 -38.23
CA ASN A 258 -62.18 34.17 -39.43
C ASN A 258 -63.69 34.06 -39.21
N LEU A 259 -64.12 33.00 -38.50
CA LEU A 259 -65.54 32.85 -38.12
C LEU A 259 -66.00 33.97 -37.17
N LYS A 260 -65.14 34.36 -36.18
CA LYS A 260 -65.42 35.43 -35.23
C LYS A 260 -65.56 36.76 -35.95
N GLU A 261 -64.71 37.11 -36.95
CA GLU A 261 -64.81 38.30 -37.78
C GLU A 261 -66.13 38.35 -38.59
N ALA A 262 -66.54 37.23 -39.15
CA ALA A 262 -67.82 37.12 -39.86
C ALA A 262 -69.05 37.36 -38.95
N LEU A 263 -68.92 37.08 -37.68
CA LEU A 263 -69.98 37.28 -36.67
C LEU A 263 -70.01 38.72 -36.10
N ASN A 264 -69.01 39.57 -36.40
CA ASN A 264 -68.79 40.88 -35.76
C ASN A 264 -69.90 41.94 -36.07
N VAL A 265 -70.74 41.76 -37.08
CA VAL A 265 -71.77 42.75 -37.49
C VAL A 265 -72.90 42.95 -36.47
N SER A 266 -73.05 42.02 -35.47
CA SER A 266 -74.09 42.06 -34.45
C SER A 266 -73.59 42.34 -33.04
N ILE A 267 -72.29 42.66 -32.87
CA ILE A 267 -71.57 42.44 -31.62
C ILE A 267 -71.18 43.72 -30.86
N ASP A 268 -71.21 44.88 -31.47
CA ASP A 268 -70.81 46.17 -30.82
C ASP A 268 -71.60 46.43 -29.54
N ARG A 269 -72.88 46.04 -29.51
CA ARG A 269 -73.71 46.19 -28.34
C ARG A 269 -73.41 45.10 -27.25
N TYR A 270 -73.04 43.86 -27.68
CA TYR A 270 -72.74 42.77 -26.81
C TYR A 270 -71.36 42.90 -26.19
N SER A 271 -70.36 43.36 -26.92
CA SER A 271 -69.00 43.62 -26.40
C SER A 271 -69.01 44.73 -25.32
N PHE A 272 -69.82 45.76 -25.50
CA PHE A 272 -70.05 46.77 -24.45
C PHE A 272 -70.67 46.16 -23.20
N LEU A 273 -71.68 45.31 -23.32
CA LEU A 273 -72.32 44.63 -22.18
C LEU A 273 -71.34 43.68 -21.47
N LEU A 274 -70.50 42.92 -22.23
CA LEU A 274 -69.48 42.06 -21.63
C LEU A 274 -68.44 42.85 -20.89
N SER A 275 -67.93 43.92 -21.46
CA SER A 275 -66.95 44.82 -20.80
C SER A 275 -67.48 45.40 -19.52
N HIS A 276 -68.78 45.80 -19.57
CA HIS A 276 -69.45 46.31 -18.37
C HIS A 276 -69.66 45.23 -17.28
N ILE A 277 -70.01 44.00 -17.68
CA ILE A 277 -70.12 42.83 -16.82
C ILE A 277 -68.75 42.49 -16.20
N GLU A 278 -67.68 42.51 -16.96
CA GLU A 278 -66.33 42.25 -16.50
C GLU A 278 -65.84 43.26 -15.47
N LYS A 279 -66.14 44.54 -15.72
CA LYS A 279 -65.87 45.64 -14.80
C LYS A 279 -66.59 45.42 -13.47
N LEU A 280 -67.88 45.11 -13.53
CA LEU A 280 -68.69 44.85 -12.35
C LEU A 280 -68.18 43.62 -11.59
N LYS A 281 -67.74 42.55 -12.28
CA LYS A 281 -67.11 41.36 -11.65
C LYS A 281 -65.76 41.73 -11.01
N GLY A 282 -64.99 42.60 -11.64
CA GLY A 282 -63.71 43.12 -11.06
C GLY A 282 -63.98 43.87 -9.75
N GLU A 283 -64.98 44.78 -9.78
CA GLU A 283 -65.38 45.55 -8.58
C GLU A 283 -65.81 44.61 -7.44
N LEU A 284 -66.61 43.58 -7.74
CA LEU A 284 -67.01 42.57 -6.75
C LEU A 284 -65.78 41.81 -6.20
N SER A 285 -64.83 41.40 -7.06
CA SER A 285 -63.64 40.70 -6.66
C SER A 285 -62.74 41.54 -5.74
N GLU A 286 -62.63 42.84 -6.00
CA GLU A 286 -61.85 43.74 -5.12
C GLU A 286 -62.51 43.88 -3.73
N ILE A 287 -63.84 43.99 -3.70
CA ILE A 287 -64.57 44.00 -2.42
C ILE A 287 -64.34 42.71 -1.65
N GLU A 288 -64.35 41.56 -2.31
CA GLU A 288 -64.07 40.25 -1.71
C GLU A 288 -62.61 40.15 -1.19
N LYS A 289 -61.63 40.61 -1.96
CA LYS A 289 -60.23 40.59 -1.57
C LYS A 289 -59.96 41.47 -0.34
N GLU A 290 -60.53 42.68 -0.31
CA GLU A 290 -60.33 43.57 0.83
C GLU A 290 -60.94 43.01 2.14
N GLN A 291 -62.10 42.39 2.07
CA GLN A 291 -62.75 41.78 3.23
C GLN A 291 -62.05 40.49 3.70
N THR A 292 -61.34 39.81 2.88
CA THR A 292 -60.59 38.61 3.22
C THR A 292 -59.09 38.81 3.35
N LYS A 293 -58.60 40.03 3.25
CA LYS A 293 -57.17 40.40 3.20
C LYS A 293 -56.36 39.86 4.37
N THR A 294 -56.83 40.11 5.59
CA THR A 294 -56.14 39.71 6.80
C THR A 294 -56.00 38.17 6.90
N GLN A 295 -57.03 37.43 6.47
CA GLN A 295 -56.98 35.96 6.48
C GLN A 295 -56.05 35.42 5.42
N ARG A 296 -55.99 36.04 4.24
CA ARG A 296 -55.03 35.70 3.16
C ARG A 296 -53.60 35.98 3.53
N GLU A 297 -53.32 37.12 4.20
CA GLU A 297 -52.00 37.44 4.70
C GLU A 297 -51.54 36.41 5.75
N ARG A 298 -52.45 35.99 6.60
CA ARG A 298 -52.15 34.95 7.59
C ARG A 298 -51.92 33.59 6.95
N ILE A 299 -52.63 33.22 5.92
CA ILE A 299 -52.40 31.99 5.13
C ILE A 299 -51.04 32.07 4.41
N SER A 300 -50.63 33.24 3.88
CA SER A 300 -49.33 33.42 3.26
C SER A 300 -48.20 33.19 4.24
N ALA A 301 -48.31 33.81 5.44
CA ALA A 301 -47.30 33.61 6.49
C ALA A 301 -47.20 32.14 6.93
N ILE A 302 -48.33 31.46 7.04
CA ILE A 302 -48.36 30.02 7.33
C ILE A 302 -47.69 29.19 6.25
N ASN A 303 -47.87 29.54 4.97
CA ASN A 303 -47.21 28.81 3.86
C ASN A 303 -45.71 28.99 3.88
N GLU A 304 -45.22 30.18 4.22
CA GLU A 304 -43.78 30.44 4.39
C GLU A 304 -43.20 29.62 5.55
N GLU A 305 -43.89 29.58 6.71
CA GLU A 305 -43.47 28.77 7.86
C GLU A 305 -43.42 27.27 7.49
N LEU A 306 -44.45 26.78 6.80
CA LEU A 306 -44.48 25.39 6.32
C LEU A 306 -43.32 25.06 5.37
N ALA A 307 -42.98 25.99 4.46
CA ALA A 307 -41.88 25.81 3.55
C ALA A 307 -40.52 25.69 4.29
N VAL A 308 -40.30 26.55 5.28
CA VAL A 308 -39.10 26.48 6.12
C VAL A 308 -39.00 25.14 6.84
N LEU A 309 -40.09 24.73 7.51
CA LEU A 309 -40.12 23.48 8.28
C LEU A 309 -39.89 22.25 7.36
N ASN A 310 -40.47 22.22 6.17
CA ASN A 310 -40.28 21.13 5.23
C ASN A 310 -38.84 21.08 4.71
N ASN A 311 -38.19 22.22 4.49
CA ASN A 311 -36.78 22.26 4.13
C ASN A 311 -35.91 21.71 5.26
N GLU A 312 -36.11 22.14 6.51
CA GLU A 312 -35.39 21.60 7.66
C GLU A 312 -35.55 20.07 7.79
N ILE A 313 -36.77 19.56 7.59
CA ILE A 313 -37.05 18.12 7.60
C ILE A 313 -36.30 17.42 6.46
N SER A 314 -36.30 17.99 5.27
CA SER A 314 -35.61 17.43 4.10
C SER A 314 -34.12 17.33 4.31
N GLU A 315 -33.50 18.43 4.78
CA GLU A 315 -32.05 18.44 5.08
C GLU A 315 -31.68 17.39 6.14
N LYS A 316 -32.47 17.33 7.22
CA LYS A 316 -32.23 16.36 8.27
C LYS A 316 -32.50 14.91 7.86
N THR A 317 -33.43 14.70 6.96
CA THR A 317 -33.70 13.36 6.39
C THR A 317 -32.52 12.89 5.52
N THR A 318 -31.91 13.80 4.77
CA THR A 318 -30.70 13.52 3.99
C THR A 318 -29.53 13.17 4.93
N GLU A 319 -29.32 13.98 5.98
CA GLU A 319 -28.30 13.69 6.98
C GLU A 319 -28.51 12.33 7.66
N LEU A 320 -29.76 11.98 7.98
CA LEU A 320 -30.13 10.69 8.56
C LEU A 320 -29.76 9.52 7.65
N THR A 321 -30.04 9.66 6.35
CA THR A 321 -29.73 8.62 5.35
C THR A 321 -28.24 8.38 5.23
N GLU A 322 -27.47 9.47 5.17
CA GLU A 322 -26.00 9.36 5.12
C GLU A 322 -25.43 8.69 6.38
N ARG A 323 -25.96 9.05 7.54
CA ARG A 323 -25.50 8.49 8.81
C ARG A 323 -25.88 7.02 8.94
N ASN A 324 -27.06 6.63 8.49
CA ASN A 324 -27.47 5.24 8.44
C ASN A 324 -26.55 4.41 7.54
N THR A 325 -26.18 4.94 6.38
CA THR A 325 -25.24 4.27 5.47
C THR A 325 -23.87 4.11 6.14
N LYS A 326 -23.37 5.16 6.80
CA LYS A 326 -22.10 5.09 7.54
C LYS A 326 -22.16 4.07 8.67
N LEU A 327 -23.27 4.02 9.40
CA LEU A 327 -23.48 3.04 10.47
C LEU A 327 -23.49 1.60 9.94
N GLN A 328 -24.18 1.35 8.83
CA GLN A 328 -24.21 0.03 8.21
C GLN A 328 -22.83 -0.42 7.76
N ASN A 329 -22.09 0.47 7.11
CA ASN A 329 -20.71 0.17 6.69
C ASN A 329 -19.80 -0.17 7.89
N LYS A 330 -19.98 0.54 9.01
CA LYS A 330 -19.25 0.24 10.24
C LYS A 330 -19.64 -1.11 10.85
N LYS A 331 -20.92 -1.46 10.83
CA LYS A 331 -21.40 -2.78 11.30
C LYS A 331 -20.87 -3.94 10.45
N ILE A 332 -20.83 -3.75 9.12
CA ILE A 332 -20.22 -4.73 8.22
C ILE A 332 -18.75 -4.90 8.52
N PHE A 333 -18.04 -3.78 8.70
CA PHE A 333 -16.61 -3.80 9.04
C PHE A 333 -16.34 -4.48 10.39
N LEU A 334 -17.19 -4.23 11.40
CA LEU A 334 -17.12 -4.89 12.70
C LEU A 334 -17.24 -6.41 12.55
N ALA A 335 -18.27 -6.86 11.82
CA ALA A 335 -18.48 -8.29 11.60
C ALA A 335 -17.30 -8.99 10.89
N LEU A 336 -16.63 -8.27 9.98
CA LEU A 336 -15.40 -8.77 9.34
C LEU A 336 -14.24 -8.88 10.35
N LYS A 337 -14.13 -7.90 11.25
CA LYS A 337 -13.08 -7.91 12.29
C LYS A 337 -13.35 -8.96 13.38
N ASP A 338 -14.59 -9.17 13.75
CA ASP A 338 -14.98 -10.26 14.65
C ASP A 338 -14.61 -11.63 14.07
N LYS A 339 -14.85 -11.81 12.76
CA LYS A 339 -14.44 -13.03 12.08
C LYS A 339 -12.94 -13.21 12.07
N GLU A 340 -12.18 -12.15 11.74
CA GLU A 340 -10.72 -12.15 11.79
C GLU A 340 -10.19 -12.53 13.19
N LEU A 341 -10.77 -11.93 14.23
CA LEU A 341 -10.44 -12.26 15.61
C LEU A 341 -10.73 -13.72 15.93
N MET A 342 -11.90 -14.23 15.53
CA MET A 342 -12.23 -15.66 15.73
C MET A 342 -11.22 -16.60 15.06
N ASP A 343 -10.79 -16.26 13.84
CA ASP A 343 -9.85 -17.09 13.10
C ASP A 343 -8.46 -17.05 13.76
N LEU A 344 -8.02 -15.89 14.25
CA LEU A 344 -6.78 -15.74 15.03
C LEU A 344 -6.83 -16.53 16.35
N VAL A 345 -7.95 -16.47 17.05
CA VAL A 345 -8.16 -17.24 18.29
C VAL A 345 -8.09 -18.75 18.03
N LYS A 346 -8.68 -19.23 16.93
CA LYS A 346 -8.59 -20.62 16.51
C LYS A 346 -7.15 -21.03 16.19
N GLU A 347 -6.43 -20.17 15.46
CA GLU A 347 -5.03 -20.45 15.12
C GLU A 347 -4.14 -20.47 16.38
N ARG A 348 -4.34 -19.53 17.31
CA ARG A 348 -3.66 -19.59 18.62
C ARG A 348 -3.94 -20.92 19.34
N LEU A 349 -5.19 -21.36 19.32
CA LEU A 349 -5.57 -22.62 19.97
C LEU A 349 -4.92 -23.83 19.28
N ARG A 350 -4.84 -23.78 17.93
CA ARG A 350 -4.16 -24.80 17.14
C ARG A 350 -2.67 -24.87 17.48
N LEU A 351 -2.03 -23.70 17.55
CA LEU A 351 -0.61 -23.60 17.93
C LEU A 351 -0.35 -24.08 19.36
N LYS A 352 -1.23 -23.74 20.31
CA LYS A 352 -1.13 -24.19 21.70
C LYS A 352 -1.26 -25.71 21.85
N ASN A 353 -2.10 -26.32 21.00
CA ASN A 353 -2.38 -27.76 21.04
C ASN A 353 -1.52 -28.58 20.08
N ALA A 354 -0.56 -27.94 19.41
CA ALA A 354 0.34 -28.64 18.51
C ALA A 354 1.39 -29.40 19.31
N ASP A 355 1.40 -30.67 19.12
CA ASP A 355 2.37 -31.57 19.77
C ASP A 355 3.53 -31.90 18.82
N PHE A 356 4.69 -32.00 19.38
CA PHE A 356 5.86 -32.44 18.65
C PHE A 356 5.79 -33.94 18.37
N ILE A 357 5.67 -34.32 17.12
CA ILE A 357 5.70 -35.72 16.70
C ILE A 357 7.12 -36.06 16.25
N ALA A 358 7.86 -36.72 17.12
CA ALA A 358 9.19 -37.16 16.76
C ALA A 358 9.12 -38.31 15.74
N SER A 359 9.70 -38.09 14.56
CA SER A 359 10.00 -39.20 13.68
C SER A 359 11.26 -39.89 14.22
N GLY A 360 11.09 -40.95 14.94
CA GLY A 360 12.21 -41.66 15.60
C GLY A 360 13.28 -42.23 14.65
N VAL A 361 13.16 -41.96 13.36
CA VAL A 361 14.08 -42.51 12.34
C VAL A 361 14.43 -41.42 11.31
N CYS A 362 15.64 -41.48 10.80
CA CYS A 362 16.11 -40.59 9.75
C CYS A 362 15.38 -40.87 8.42
N HIS A 363 14.78 -39.87 7.84
CA HIS A 363 14.03 -39.96 6.57
C HIS A 363 14.90 -40.36 5.35
N VAL A 364 16.24 -40.23 5.45
CA VAL A 364 17.16 -40.50 4.35
C VAL A 364 17.75 -41.92 4.41
N CYS A 365 18.04 -42.41 5.60
CA CYS A 365 18.74 -43.70 5.77
C CYS A 365 18.01 -44.71 6.65
N GLY A 366 16.86 -44.36 7.24
CA GLY A 366 16.04 -45.29 8.06
C GLY A 366 16.61 -45.68 9.41
N GLN A 367 17.76 -45.12 9.81
CA GLN A 367 18.36 -45.42 11.10
C GLN A 367 17.70 -44.63 12.23
N PRO A 368 17.63 -45.17 13.44
CA PRO A 368 17.10 -44.43 14.58
C PRO A 368 17.96 -43.21 14.87
N LEU A 369 17.29 -42.10 15.07
CA LEU A 369 17.94 -40.82 15.40
C LEU A 369 18.40 -40.87 16.88
N PRO A 370 19.58 -40.30 17.17
CA PRO A 370 20.03 -40.16 18.58
C PRO A 370 19.04 -39.31 19.39
N GLU A 371 18.82 -39.63 20.62
CA GLU A 371 17.90 -38.93 21.52
C GLU A 371 18.22 -37.43 21.63
N GLU A 372 19.49 -37.04 21.64
CA GLU A 372 19.94 -35.66 21.68
C GLU A 372 19.51 -34.83 20.44
N ARG A 373 19.33 -35.46 19.30
CA ARG A 373 18.87 -34.78 18.10
C ARG A 373 17.36 -34.56 18.11
N THR A 374 16.65 -35.56 18.59
CA THR A 374 15.20 -35.48 18.76
C THR A 374 14.82 -34.42 19.81
N GLU A 375 15.63 -34.29 20.86
CA GLU A 375 15.44 -33.25 21.89
C GLU A 375 15.71 -31.84 21.33
N LYS A 376 16.77 -31.67 20.55
CA LYS A 376 17.04 -30.37 19.87
C LYS A 376 15.97 -29.99 18.85
N ASP A 377 15.45 -30.94 18.12
CA ASP A 377 14.35 -30.70 17.18
C ASP A 377 13.05 -30.39 17.95
N ARG A 378 12.86 -30.97 19.12
CA ARG A 378 11.77 -30.65 20.04
C ARG A 378 11.90 -29.24 20.61
N GLU A 379 13.08 -28.89 21.13
CA GLU A 379 13.35 -27.54 21.66
C GLU A 379 13.13 -26.47 20.58
N ARG A 380 13.56 -26.79 19.35
CA ARG A 380 13.35 -25.89 18.21
C ARG A 380 11.86 -25.76 17.89
N PHE A 381 11.14 -26.85 17.83
CA PHE A 381 9.69 -26.84 17.60
C PHE A 381 8.96 -26.05 18.69
N GLU A 382 9.33 -26.27 19.96
CA GLU A 382 8.71 -25.54 21.08
C GLU A 382 8.98 -24.05 21.00
N LYS A 383 10.20 -23.67 20.65
CA LYS A 383 10.57 -22.26 20.48
C LYS A 383 9.83 -21.61 19.30
N GLU A 384 9.82 -22.26 18.15
CA GLU A 384 9.08 -21.75 16.98
C GLU A 384 7.57 -21.67 17.25
N ARG A 385 7.04 -22.64 18.01
CA ARG A 385 5.64 -22.62 18.45
C ARG A 385 5.35 -21.43 19.37
N GLU A 386 6.24 -21.20 20.35
CA GLU A 386 6.08 -20.10 21.30
C GLU A 386 6.18 -18.72 20.65
N GLU A 387 7.11 -18.56 19.71
CA GLU A 387 7.23 -17.33 18.88
C GLU A 387 5.95 -17.09 18.05
N ASN A 388 5.43 -18.13 17.41
CA ASN A 388 4.21 -18.03 16.63
C ASN A 388 2.96 -17.76 17.50
N ILE A 389 2.90 -18.31 18.69
CA ILE A 389 1.85 -17.98 19.66
C ILE A 389 1.93 -16.50 20.03
N GLY A 390 3.12 -16.00 20.35
CA GLY A 390 3.33 -14.59 20.69
C GLY A 390 2.92 -13.63 19.56
N LEU A 391 3.26 -13.96 18.32
CA LEU A 391 2.83 -13.19 17.15
C LEU A 391 1.31 -13.20 17.00
N THR A 392 0.69 -14.37 17.19
CA THR A 392 -0.77 -14.50 17.08
C THR A 392 -1.48 -13.76 18.23
N GLU A 393 -0.93 -13.80 19.44
CA GLU A 393 -1.47 -13.04 20.58
C GLU A 393 -1.38 -11.51 20.38
N SER A 394 -0.28 -11.04 19.79
CA SER A 394 -0.15 -9.64 19.41
C SER A 394 -1.17 -9.24 18.33
N ALA A 395 -1.40 -10.11 17.35
CA ALA A 395 -2.40 -9.90 16.32
C ALA A 395 -3.83 -9.89 16.89
N ILE A 396 -4.13 -10.77 17.85
CA ILE A 396 -5.41 -10.80 18.57
C ILE A 396 -5.63 -9.45 19.29
N SER A 397 -4.66 -9.01 20.09
CA SER A 397 -4.77 -7.75 20.82
C SER A 397 -4.98 -6.54 19.88
N SER A 398 -4.30 -6.55 18.73
CA SER A 398 -4.50 -5.52 17.71
C SER A 398 -5.90 -5.58 17.07
N ALA A 399 -6.44 -6.77 16.87
CA ALA A 399 -7.80 -6.97 16.35
C ALA A 399 -8.85 -6.51 17.36
N GLU A 400 -8.69 -6.87 18.63
CA GLU A 400 -9.57 -6.47 19.73
C GLU A 400 -9.62 -4.94 19.88
N SER A 401 -8.47 -4.28 19.87
CA SER A 401 -8.41 -2.81 19.95
C SER A 401 -9.12 -2.13 18.78
N LYS A 402 -9.04 -2.70 17.57
CA LYS A 402 -9.75 -2.17 16.40
C LYS A 402 -11.26 -2.41 16.47
N ILE A 403 -11.67 -3.52 17.06
CA ILE A 403 -13.08 -3.82 17.30
C ILE A 403 -13.66 -2.78 18.25
N GLU A 404 -13.00 -2.54 19.39
CA GLU A 404 -13.42 -1.56 20.38
C GLU A 404 -13.54 -0.14 19.79
N GLU A 405 -12.55 0.28 18.99
CA GLU A 405 -12.60 1.58 18.29
C GLU A 405 -13.81 1.68 17.34
N VAL A 406 -14.16 0.60 16.67
CA VAL A 406 -15.29 0.57 15.73
C VAL A 406 -16.61 0.54 16.47
N GLU A 407 -16.70 -0.18 17.59
CA GLU A 407 -17.89 -0.21 18.46
C GLU A 407 -18.21 1.16 19.04
N GLU A 408 -17.20 1.88 19.51
CA GLU A 408 -17.37 3.26 19.95
C GLU A 408 -17.95 4.16 18.84
N LYS A 409 -17.41 4.04 17.63
CA LYS A 409 -17.91 4.80 16.47
C LYS A 409 -19.33 4.41 16.08
N ILE A 410 -19.69 3.14 16.18
CA ILE A 410 -21.05 2.65 15.97
C ILE A 410 -21.99 3.28 17.02
N SER A 411 -21.59 3.27 18.29
CA SER A 411 -22.37 3.88 19.38
C SER A 411 -22.61 5.38 19.14
N LEU A 412 -21.56 6.09 18.75
CA LEU A 412 -21.64 7.53 18.44
C LEU A 412 -22.60 7.82 17.27
N HIS A 413 -22.50 7.02 16.19
CA HIS A 413 -23.41 7.16 15.04
C HIS A 413 -24.85 6.84 15.42
N SER A 414 -25.09 5.80 16.23
CA SER A 414 -26.42 5.41 16.69
C SER A 414 -27.09 6.51 17.50
N LYS A 415 -26.37 7.11 18.47
CA LYS A 415 -26.88 8.23 19.25
C LYS A 415 -27.28 9.43 18.38
N LYS A 416 -26.44 9.77 17.41
CA LYS A 416 -26.76 10.88 16.51
C LYS A 416 -27.92 10.58 15.56
N ILE A 417 -28.14 9.34 15.19
CA ILE A 417 -29.32 8.91 14.43
C ILE A 417 -30.58 9.09 15.25
N GLU A 418 -30.53 8.72 16.53
CA GLU A 418 -31.67 8.94 17.47
C GLU A 418 -32.00 10.43 17.62
N GLU A 419 -30.98 11.29 17.83
CA GLU A 419 -31.16 12.74 17.93
C GLU A 419 -31.83 13.33 16.67
N ILE A 420 -31.32 12.95 15.48
CA ILE A 420 -31.88 13.45 14.22
C ILE A 420 -33.31 12.91 14.00
N THR A 421 -33.57 11.67 14.37
CA THR A 421 -34.90 11.08 14.24
C THR A 421 -35.91 11.77 15.14
N ALA A 422 -35.51 12.08 16.37
CA ALA A 422 -36.32 12.84 17.32
C ALA A 422 -36.62 14.24 16.76
N PHE A 423 -35.61 14.94 16.25
CA PHE A 423 -35.78 16.26 15.63
C PHE A 423 -36.77 16.24 14.45
N ILE A 424 -36.62 15.26 13.54
CA ILE A 424 -37.54 15.13 12.41
C ILE A 424 -38.98 14.87 12.89
N SER A 425 -39.14 14.03 13.92
CA SER A 425 -40.46 13.74 14.48
C SER A 425 -41.12 14.95 15.09
N GLU A 426 -40.36 15.76 15.84
CA GLU A 426 -40.83 17.04 16.45
C GLU A 426 -41.29 18.03 15.35
N LYS A 427 -40.43 18.20 14.33
CA LYS A 427 -40.76 19.13 13.24
C LYS A 427 -41.97 18.69 12.42
N LYS A 428 -42.14 17.38 12.19
CA LYS A 428 -43.34 16.84 11.54
C LYS A 428 -44.62 17.14 12.34
N LYS A 429 -44.58 17.00 13.64
CA LYS A 429 -45.72 17.38 14.47
C LYS A 429 -46.09 18.85 14.31
N ARG A 430 -45.06 19.70 14.26
CA ARG A 430 -45.25 21.14 14.05
C ARG A 430 -45.89 21.44 12.70
N VAL A 431 -45.50 20.73 11.65
CA VAL A 431 -46.13 20.83 10.29
C VAL A 431 -47.61 20.46 10.35
N GLU A 432 -47.97 19.39 11.07
CA GLU A 432 -49.36 18.98 11.23
C GLU A 432 -50.21 20.04 11.97
N GLU A 433 -49.70 20.59 13.07
CA GLU A 433 -50.35 21.66 13.82
C GLU A 433 -50.66 22.88 12.95
N ILE A 434 -49.64 23.37 12.26
CA ILE A 434 -49.74 24.56 11.40
C ILE A 434 -50.66 24.30 10.20
N SER A 435 -50.60 23.08 9.62
CA SER A 435 -51.51 22.67 8.54
C SER A 435 -52.96 22.66 8.99
N SER A 436 -53.25 22.17 10.22
CA SER A 436 -54.57 22.21 10.81
C SER A 436 -55.05 23.64 11.08
N GLU A 437 -54.14 24.53 11.54
CA GLU A 437 -54.47 25.96 11.70
C GLU A 437 -54.87 26.59 10.36
N LYS A 438 -54.10 26.31 9.29
CA LYS A 438 -54.42 26.77 7.94
C LYS A 438 -55.80 26.31 7.48
N GLU A 439 -56.16 25.04 7.70
CA GLU A 439 -57.48 24.49 7.33
C GLU A 439 -58.60 25.20 8.08
N LYS A 440 -58.42 25.48 9.38
CA LYS A 440 -59.40 26.25 10.18
C LYS A 440 -59.59 27.65 9.60
N ILE A 441 -58.52 28.39 9.31
CA ILE A 441 -58.65 29.73 8.72
C ILE A 441 -59.38 29.65 7.37
N LEU A 442 -59.10 28.65 6.55
CA LEU A 442 -59.79 28.45 5.26
C LEU A 442 -61.29 28.14 5.47
N SER A 443 -61.64 27.34 6.49
CA SER A 443 -63.04 27.01 6.81
C SER A 443 -63.84 28.20 7.37
N ASP A 444 -63.14 29.10 8.06
CA ASP A 444 -63.78 30.26 8.72
C ASP A 444 -63.88 31.48 7.77
N MET A 445 -63.36 31.39 6.51
CA MET A 445 -63.50 32.45 5.49
C MET A 445 -64.93 32.59 5.01
N LYS A 446 -65.75 33.28 5.79
CA LYS A 446 -67.13 33.59 5.39
C LYS A 446 -67.19 35.01 4.84
N PHE A 447 -67.66 35.12 3.62
CA PHE A 447 -67.98 36.42 3.02
C PHE A 447 -69.43 36.82 3.31
N SER A 448 -69.63 38.02 3.80
CA SER A 448 -70.93 38.65 3.96
C SER A 448 -71.00 39.87 3.05
N GLY A 449 -71.89 39.82 2.02
CA GLY A 449 -72.00 40.89 1.05
C GLY A 449 -72.45 42.21 1.66
N THR A 450 -71.74 43.28 1.36
CA THR A 450 -72.09 44.69 1.70
C THR A 450 -73.24 45.18 0.81
N ASP A 451 -73.88 46.29 1.13
CA ASP A 451 -74.94 46.89 0.31
C ASP A 451 -74.39 47.30 -1.08
N GLU A 452 -73.15 47.70 -1.17
CA GLU A 452 -72.45 47.99 -2.39
C GLU A 452 -72.24 46.72 -3.24
N TYR A 453 -71.84 45.62 -2.63
CA TYR A 453 -71.73 44.33 -3.29
C TYR A 453 -73.09 43.88 -3.87
N LYS A 454 -74.18 44.07 -3.12
CA LYS A 454 -75.53 43.71 -3.60
C LYS A 454 -75.96 44.55 -4.78
N ARG A 455 -75.73 45.90 -4.77
CA ARG A 455 -76.06 46.79 -5.87
C ARG A 455 -75.33 46.44 -7.15
N ILE A 456 -74.01 46.21 -7.06
CA ILE A 456 -73.20 45.84 -8.23
C ILE A 456 -73.60 44.44 -8.73
N SER A 457 -73.95 43.52 -7.84
CA SER A 457 -74.44 42.19 -8.19
C SER A 457 -75.77 42.23 -8.89
N GLU A 458 -76.71 43.13 -8.53
CA GLU A 458 -77.98 43.34 -9.22
C GLU A 458 -77.82 43.97 -10.61
N GLU A 459 -76.93 44.97 -10.75
CA GLU A 459 -76.55 45.57 -12.01
C GLU A 459 -75.89 44.58 -12.96
N LEU A 460 -75.03 43.72 -12.42
CA LEU A 460 -74.44 42.60 -13.12
C LEU A 460 -75.51 41.63 -13.65
N LYS A 461 -76.48 41.24 -12.84
CA LYS A 461 -77.62 40.37 -13.25
C LYS A 461 -78.43 40.98 -14.39
N LYS A 462 -78.70 42.30 -14.32
CA LYS A 462 -79.43 42.98 -15.39
C LYS A 462 -78.64 43.00 -16.69
N SER A 463 -77.36 43.32 -16.62
CA SER A 463 -76.51 43.30 -17.79
C SER A 463 -76.33 41.91 -18.39
N GLU A 464 -76.28 40.86 -17.54
CA GLU A 464 -76.23 39.46 -17.94
C GLU A 464 -77.55 39.02 -18.59
N ALA A 465 -78.75 39.46 -18.09
CA ALA A 465 -80.03 39.18 -18.69
C ALA A 465 -80.20 39.85 -20.04
N GLU A 466 -79.80 41.14 -20.16
CA GLU A 466 -79.76 41.83 -21.44
C GLU A 466 -78.83 41.19 -22.46
N ALA A 467 -77.67 40.74 -22.02
CA ALA A 467 -76.74 40.03 -22.84
C ALA A 467 -77.28 38.64 -23.29
N ALA A 468 -78.13 37.98 -22.49
CA ALA A 468 -78.77 36.70 -22.82
C ALA A 468 -79.94 36.86 -23.84
N GLU A 469 -80.58 38.03 -23.88
CA GLU A 469 -81.69 38.27 -24.85
C GLU A 469 -81.17 38.51 -26.26
N ILE A 470 -79.89 38.92 -26.46
CA ILE A 470 -79.31 39.15 -27.81
C ILE A 470 -78.69 37.82 -28.32
N PHE A 471 -79.47 36.78 -28.34
CA PHE A 471 -78.99 35.46 -28.11
C PHE A 471 -78.28 34.70 -29.25
N ASP A 472 -78.66 34.73 -30.48
CA ASP A 472 -78.14 33.73 -31.41
C ASP A 472 -76.75 34.02 -31.97
N ALA A 473 -76.44 35.20 -32.41
CA ALA A 473 -75.11 35.56 -32.93
C ALA A 473 -74.09 35.73 -31.83
N THR A 474 -74.51 36.22 -30.64
CA THR A 474 -73.64 36.42 -29.48
C THR A 474 -73.34 35.14 -28.75
N SER A 475 -74.27 34.19 -28.69
CA SER A 475 -73.98 32.85 -28.11
C SER A 475 -72.90 32.13 -28.94
N LEU A 476 -73.06 32.14 -30.27
CA LEU A 476 -72.06 31.54 -31.17
C LEU A 476 -70.70 32.29 -31.12
N TRP A 477 -70.74 33.63 -31.09
CA TRP A 477 -69.52 34.43 -30.93
C TRP A 477 -68.77 34.10 -29.61
N ARG A 478 -69.53 33.91 -28.50
CA ARG A 478 -68.96 33.52 -27.24
C ARG A 478 -68.30 32.15 -27.35
N GLN A 479 -69.00 31.17 -27.90
CA GLN A 479 -68.49 29.81 -28.08
C GLN A 479 -67.19 29.84 -28.94
N VAL A 480 -67.22 30.64 -30.01
CA VAL A 480 -66.01 30.81 -30.87
C VAL A 480 -64.86 31.49 -30.11
N THR A 481 -65.20 32.52 -29.31
CA THR A 481 -64.16 33.21 -28.49
C THR A 481 -63.60 32.31 -27.42
N ASP A 482 -64.43 31.59 -26.71
CA ASP A 482 -64.01 30.63 -25.70
C ASP A 482 -63.18 29.50 -26.35
N ARG A 483 -63.57 29.05 -27.54
CA ARG A 483 -62.79 28.07 -28.27
C ARG A 483 -61.42 28.61 -28.70
N ILE A 484 -61.34 29.87 -29.12
CA ILE A 484 -60.06 30.54 -29.45
C ILE A 484 -59.20 30.65 -28.20
N ASN A 485 -59.78 31.02 -27.04
CA ASN A 485 -59.03 31.15 -25.80
C ASN A 485 -58.53 29.79 -25.31
N ASN A 486 -59.38 28.76 -25.39
CA ASN A 486 -58.97 27.39 -25.00
C ASN A 486 -57.86 26.88 -25.94
N LEU A 487 -58.01 27.06 -27.26
CA LEU A 487 -57.02 26.66 -28.23
C LEU A 487 -55.71 27.47 -28.03
N SER A 488 -55.81 28.75 -27.67
CA SER A 488 -54.65 29.59 -27.36
C SER A 488 -53.93 29.16 -26.09
N ALA A 489 -54.66 28.76 -25.05
CA ALA A 489 -54.10 28.18 -23.84
C ALA A 489 -53.44 26.85 -24.15
N GLU A 490 -54.11 25.97 -24.93
CA GLU A 490 -53.55 24.69 -25.37
C GLU A 490 -52.28 24.91 -26.21
N LEU A 491 -52.29 25.89 -27.11
CA LEU A 491 -51.11 26.30 -27.90
C LEU A 491 -49.96 26.72 -27.00
N SER A 492 -50.25 27.57 -26.01
CA SER A 492 -49.22 28.05 -25.05
C SER A 492 -48.66 26.90 -24.21
N GLN A 493 -49.54 25.96 -23.81
CA GLN A 493 -49.07 24.76 -23.09
C GLN A 493 -48.19 23.92 -24.01
N LYS A 494 -48.60 23.63 -25.25
CA LYS A 494 -47.77 22.87 -26.20
C LYS A 494 -46.44 23.55 -26.50
N GLN A 495 -46.44 24.90 -26.61
CA GLN A 495 -45.22 25.64 -26.77
C GLN A 495 -44.27 25.46 -25.56
N SER A 496 -44.84 25.53 -24.33
CA SER A 496 -44.02 25.33 -23.11
C SER A 496 -43.49 23.90 -23.01
N GLU A 497 -44.25 22.90 -23.46
CA GLU A 497 -43.81 21.50 -23.53
C GLU A 497 -42.64 21.38 -24.53
N ILE A 498 -42.73 21.96 -25.71
CA ILE A 498 -41.70 22.02 -26.74
C ILE A 498 -40.43 22.72 -26.19
N ASP A 499 -40.60 23.92 -25.62
CA ASP A 499 -39.49 24.70 -25.06
C ASP A 499 -38.79 23.97 -23.95
N GLY A 500 -39.56 23.22 -23.13
CA GLY A 500 -39.03 22.37 -22.08
C GLY A 500 -38.16 21.24 -22.64
N ILE A 501 -38.65 20.52 -23.68
CA ILE A 501 -37.89 19.43 -24.32
C ILE A 501 -36.62 19.96 -24.99
N VAL A 502 -36.75 21.04 -25.74
CA VAL A 502 -35.61 21.69 -26.44
C VAL A 502 -34.54 22.12 -25.42
N LYS A 503 -34.95 22.79 -24.36
CA LYS A 503 -34.04 23.24 -23.30
C LYS A 503 -33.37 22.07 -22.57
N ASP A 504 -34.12 21.04 -22.22
CA ASP A 504 -33.55 19.85 -21.56
C ASP A 504 -32.55 19.15 -22.48
N ARG A 505 -32.85 19.10 -23.80
CA ARG A 505 -31.93 18.56 -24.80
C ARG A 505 -30.65 19.37 -24.90
N GLU A 506 -30.77 20.70 -25.04
CA GLU A 506 -29.61 21.59 -25.09
C GLU A 506 -28.73 21.51 -23.83
N GLU A 507 -29.36 21.44 -22.66
CA GLU A 507 -28.66 21.27 -21.38
C GLU A 507 -27.97 19.90 -21.31
N THR A 508 -28.63 18.85 -21.80
CA THR A 508 -28.06 17.49 -21.87
C THR A 508 -26.89 17.43 -22.85
N GLU A 509 -27.02 18.04 -24.04
CA GLU A 509 -25.92 18.12 -25.02
C GLU A 509 -24.71 18.91 -24.50
N LYS A 510 -24.93 20.02 -23.80
CA LYS A 510 -23.86 20.76 -23.11
C LYS A 510 -23.18 19.92 -22.04
N ARG A 511 -23.97 19.17 -21.26
CA ARG A 511 -23.43 18.28 -20.24
C ARG A 511 -22.62 17.14 -20.84
N ILE A 512 -23.12 16.51 -21.92
CA ILE A 512 -22.40 15.50 -22.69
C ILE A 512 -21.07 16.05 -23.22
N SER A 513 -21.08 17.27 -23.79
CA SER A 513 -19.86 17.91 -24.29
C SER A 513 -18.84 18.14 -23.17
N ALA A 514 -19.28 18.64 -22.02
CA ALA A 514 -18.43 18.86 -20.86
C ALA A 514 -17.89 17.52 -20.30
N LEU A 515 -18.73 16.49 -20.23
CA LEU A 515 -18.32 15.16 -19.78
C LEU A 515 -17.29 14.53 -20.73
N LYS A 516 -17.49 14.68 -22.07
CA LYS A 516 -16.51 14.19 -23.06
C LYS A 516 -15.14 14.84 -22.89
N GLU A 517 -15.10 16.14 -22.61
CA GLU A 517 -13.82 16.82 -22.35
C GLU A 517 -13.21 16.35 -21.02
N SER A 518 -14.04 16.19 -19.97
CA SER A 518 -13.58 15.64 -18.69
C SER A 518 -13.04 14.20 -18.83
N VAL A 519 -13.71 13.35 -19.60
CA VAL A 519 -13.26 11.97 -19.91
C VAL A 519 -11.91 12.01 -20.62
N LYS A 520 -11.76 12.89 -21.61
CA LYS A 520 -10.52 13.05 -22.36
C LYS A 520 -9.37 13.52 -21.47
N GLU A 521 -9.61 14.54 -20.64
CA GLU A 521 -8.61 15.04 -19.69
C GLU A 521 -8.23 13.96 -18.67
N GLN A 522 -9.22 13.23 -18.18
CA GLN A 522 -9.00 12.16 -17.21
C GLN A 522 -8.25 10.98 -17.83
N ALA A 523 -8.60 10.59 -19.06
CA ALA A 523 -7.88 9.56 -19.81
C ALA A 523 -6.42 9.96 -20.08
N GLN A 524 -6.17 11.25 -20.38
CA GLN A 524 -4.81 11.75 -20.55
C GLN A 524 -4.01 11.65 -19.25
N LYS A 525 -4.59 12.01 -18.09
CA LYS A 525 -3.93 11.88 -16.80
C LYS A 525 -3.61 10.42 -16.49
N ALA A 526 -4.54 9.51 -16.76
CA ALA A 526 -4.33 8.08 -16.58
C ALA A 526 -3.18 7.58 -17.47
N ALA A 527 -3.20 7.92 -18.76
CA ALA A 527 -2.16 7.53 -19.71
C ALA A 527 -0.78 8.11 -19.36
N ASP A 528 -0.72 9.33 -18.83
CA ASP A 528 0.54 9.92 -18.38
C ASP A 528 1.11 9.20 -17.17
N ILE A 529 0.26 8.73 -16.24
CA ILE A 529 0.68 7.93 -15.09
C ILE A 529 1.09 6.53 -15.54
N GLU A 530 0.36 5.89 -16.45
CA GLU A 530 0.73 4.59 -17.03
C GLU A 530 2.11 4.66 -17.68
N ARG A 531 2.35 5.69 -18.49
CA ARG A 531 3.68 5.92 -19.08
C ARG A 531 4.77 6.05 -18.02
N GLN A 532 4.48 6.77 -16.92
CA GLN A 532 5.43 6.89 -15.81
C GLN A 532 5.68 5.54 -15.13
N ILE A 533 4.66 4.70 -15.00
CA ILE A 533 4.78 3.34 -14.45
C ILE A 533 5.67 2.50 -15.37
N ASP A 534 5.39 2.47 -16.66
CA ASP A 534 6.15 1.69 -17.65
C ASP A 534 7.62 2.13 -17.68
N MET A 535 7.86 3.44 -17.78
CA MET A 535 9.22 3.97 -17.75
C MET A 535 9.97 3.63 -16.46
N LEU A 536 9.27 3.63 -15.33
CA LEU A 536 9.86 3.30 -14.03
C LEU A 536 10.13 1.80 -13.89
N GLN A 537 9.29 0.94 -14.50
CA GLN A 537 9.51 -0.49 -14.58
C GLN A 537 10.71 -0.81 -15.48
N ASP A 538 10.75 -0.22 -16.69
CA ASP A 538 11.87 -0.37 -17.62
C ASP A 538 13.19 0.10 -16.99
N PHE A 539 13.17 1.24 -16.32
CA PHE A 539 14.31 1.73 -15.55
C PHE A 539 14.73 0.74 -14.46
N SER A 540 13.76 0.18 -13.72
CA SER A 540 14.04 -0.78 -12.67
C SER A 540 14.68 -2.06 -13.24
N ILE A 541 14.18 -2.56 -14.37
CA ILE A 541 14.76 -3.70 -15.09
C ILE A 541 16.19 -3.39 -15.52
N ALA A 542 16.38 -2.29 -16.25
CA ALA A 542 17.68 -1.91 -16.80
C ALA A 542 18.71 -1.63 -15.70
N LYS A 543 18.30 -0.88 -14.65
CA LYS A 543 19.15 -0.61 -13.48
C LYS A 543 19.59 -1.91 -12.79
N ASN A 544 18.64 -2.83 -12.53
CA ASN A 544 18.97 -4.09 -11.87
C ASN A 544 19.81 -5.01 -12.76
N ALA A 545 19.56 -5.04 -14.06
CA ALA A 545 20.39 -5.78 -15.00
C ALA A 545 21.83 -5.23 -15.05
N ALA A 546 21.98 -3.91 -15.15
CA ALA A 546 23.29 -3.28 -15.16
C ALA A 546 24.06 -3.51 -13.85
N LEU A 547 23.36 -3.42 -12.71
CA LEU A 547 23.93 -3.76 -11.40
C LEU A 547 24.35 -5.22 -11.35
N GLU A 548 23.48 -6.14 -11.78
CA GLU A 548 23.73 -7.58 -11.79
C GLU A 548 24.92 -7.93 -12.70
N ASP A 549 25.01 -7.34 -13.88
CA ASP A 549 26.15 -7.51 -14.77
C ASP A 549 27.45 -6.97 -14.17
N MET A 550 27.41 -5.77 -13.56
CA MET A 550 28.56 -5.17 -12.91
C MET A 550 29.04 -6.04 -11.75
N VAL A 551 28.13 -6.52 -10.92
CA VAL A 551 28.45 -7.42 -9.82
C VAL A 551 28.99 -8.73 -10.35
N ASN A 552 28.30 -9.37 -11.30
CA ASN A 552 28.70 -10.67 -11.84
C ASN A 552 30.01 -10.64 -12.64
N SER A 553 30.43 -9.47 -13.12
CA SER A 553 31.76 -9.29 -13.72
C SER A 553 32.92 -9.54 -12.73
N ARG A 554 32.63 -9.55 -11.43
CA ARG A 554 33.60 -9.79 -10.35
C ARG A 554 33.63 -11.23 -9.86
N PHE A 555 32.66 -12.03 -10.27
CA PHE A 555 32.54 -13.42 -9.85
C PHE A 555 32.85 -14.37 -11.00
N GLU A 556 33.66 -15.36 -10.67
CA GLU A 556 33.89 -16.53 -11.50
C GLU A 556 33.06 -17.69 -10.94
N PHE A 557 32.69 -18.67 -11.73
CA PHE A 557 31.96 -19.87 -11.34
C PHE A 557 30.54 -19.68 -10.78
N ILE A 558 30.29 -18.59 -10.05
CA ILE A 558 28.98 -18.26 -9.48
C ILE A 558 28.37 -17.07 -10.18
N LYS A 559 27.05 -17.00 -10.15
CA LYS A 559 26.29 -15.81 -10.56
C LYS A 559 25.33 -15.42 -9.45
N LEU A 560 25.34 -14.14 -9.12
CA LEU A 560 24.42 -13.53 -8.20
C LEU A 560 23.21 -13.03 -9.00
N LYS A 561 22.03 -13.52 -8.67
CA LYS A 561 20.77 -13.00 -9.19
C LYS A 561 20.20 -12.01 -8.19
N MET A 562 20.11 -10.75 -8.58
CA MET A 562 19.79 -9.65 -7.68
C MET A 562 18.36 -9.14 -7.85
N SER A 563 17.64 -9.63 -8.85
CA SER A 563 16.24 -9.30 -9.08
C SER A 563 15.48 -10.49 -9.64
N GLU A 564 14.18 -10.53 -9.39
CA GLU A 564 13.24 -11.49 -9.95
C GLU A 564 11.99 -10.77 -10.45
N GLU A 565 11.55 -11.16 -11.63
CA GLU A 565 10.27 -10.70 -12.16
C GLU A 565 9.14 -11.49 -11.49
N THR A 566 8.16 -10.77 -10.99
CA THR A 566 6.94 -11.37 -10.41
C THR A 566 5.94 -11.71 -11.52
N LEU A 567 4.94 -12.53 -11.21
CA LEU A 567 3.85 -12.85 -12.14
C LEU A 567 3.06 -11.61 -12.61
N SER A 568 3.17 -10.50 -11.89
CA SER A 568 2.56 -9.22 -12.25
C SER A 568 3.46 -8.30 -13.09
N GLY A 569 4.65 -8.79 -13.52
CA GLY A 569 5.62 -7.98 -14.26
C GLY A 569 6.42 -7.00 -13.41
N ASP A 570 6.22 -6.99 -12.09
CA ASP A 570 7.00 -6.14 -11.20
C ASP A 570 8.35 -6.79 -10.89
N ILE A 571 9.38 -5.97 -10.74
CA ILE A 571 10.70 -6.42 -10.30
C ILE A 571 10.75 -6.46 -8.78
N LYS A 572 10.98 -7.65 -8.25
CA LYS A 572 11.28 -7.85 -6.83
C LYS A 572 12.78 -7.93 -6.64
N GLU A 573 13.31 -7.07 -5.80
CA GLU A 573 14.69 -7.15 -5.38
C GLU A 573 14.93 -8.42 -4.55
N THR A 574 15.94 -9.20 -4.94
CA THR A 574 16.33 -10.45 -4.27
C THR A 574 17.85 -10.59 -4.26
N LEU A 575 18.34 -11.58 -3.59
CA LEU A 575 19.73 -12.04 -3.75
C LEU A 575 19.76 -13.56 -3.71
N ARG A 576 20.04 -14.17 -4.85
CA ARG A 576 20.26 -15.61 -4.97
C ARG A 576 21.63 -15.89 -5.57
N ILE A 577 22.20 -16.98 -5.18
CA ILE A 577 23.50 -17.44 -5.69
C ILE A 577 23.23 -18.66 -6.55
N ASN A 578 23.65 -18.59 -7.79
CA ASN A 578 23.48 -19.67 -8.77
C ASN A 578 24.85 -20.15 -9.25
N VAL A 579 24.93 -21.45 -9.44
CA VAL A 579 26.07 -22.13 -10.09
C VAL A 579 25.52 -22.90 -11.29
N ASN A 580 25.95 -22.54 -12.49
CA ASN A 580 25.44 -23.15 -13.74
C ASN A 580 23.90 -23.18 -13.84
N GLY A 581 23.23 -22.13 -13.31
CA GLY A 581 21.77 -22.02 -13.31
C GLY A 581 21.06 -22.73 -12.17
N VAL A 582 21.78 -23.43 -11.29
CA VAL A 582 21.23 -24.14 -10.12
C VAL A 582 21.38 -23.25 -8.87
N ASP A 583 20.30 -23.08 -8.11
CA ASP A 583 20.30 -22.30 -6.88
C ASP A 583 21.15 -22.99 -5.80
N TYR A 584 21.99 -22.20 -5.11
CA TYR A 584 22.92 -22.68 -4.08
C TYR A 584 22.22 -23.46 -2.96
N PHE A 585 21.05 -22.99 -2.50
CA PHE A 585 20.34 -23.62 -1.39
C PHE A 585 19.52 -24.84 -1.81
N ASN A 586 19.02 -24.86 -3.04
CA ASN A 586 17.95 -25.78 -3.43
C ASN A 586 18.37 -26.88 -4.42
N GLY A 587 19.60 -26.90 -4.88
CA GLY A 587 19.94 -27.89 -5.92
C GLY A 587 21.40 -28.32 -6.00
N LEU A 588 22.34 -27.60 -5.39
CA LEU A 588 23.74 -27.94 -5.46
C LEU A 588 24.09 -29.12 -4.55
N ASN A 589 24.93 -30.02 -5.05
CA ASN A 589 25.63 -30.98 -4.21
C ASN A 589 26.64 -30.28 -3.27
N HIS A 590 27.10 -30.98 -2.24
CA HIS A 590 27.95 -30.38 -1.22
C HIS A 590 29.28 -29.89 -1.77
N GLY A 591 29.93 -30.63 -2.66
CA GLY A 591 31.19 -30.22 -3.27
C GLY A 591 31.07 -28.94 -4.10
N ASP A 592 30.03 -28.82 -4.91
CA ASP A 592 29.81 -27.60 -5.71
C ASP A 592 29.42 -26.40 -4.82
N ARG A 593 28.79 -26.63 -3.64
CA ARG A 593 28.60 -25.58 -2.63
C ARG A 593 29.89 -25.03 -2.12
N ILE A 594 30.83 -25.90 -1.75
CA ILE A 594 32.17 -25.51 -1.27
C ILE A 594 32.89 -24.70 -2.37
N LEU A 595 32.85 -25.14 -3.64
CA LEU A 595 33.44 -24.36 -4.73
C LEU A 595 32.76 -23.00 -4.86
N ALA A 596 31.43 -22.94 -4.80
CA ALA A 596 30.70 -21.70 -4.82
C ALA A 596 31.09 -20.76 -3.67
N GLU A 597 31.34 -21.29 -2.47
CA GLU A 597 31.81 -20.52 -1.30
C GLU A 597 33.18 -19.92 -1.56
N ILE A 598 34.13 -20.69 -2.09
CA ILE A 598 35.46 -20.22 -2.43
C ILE A 598 35.40 -19.06 -3.45
N PHE A 599 34.67 -19.26 -4.53
CA PHE A 599 34.51 -18.22 -5.57
C PHE A 599 33.71 -17.01 -5.11
N LEU A 600 32.73 -17.22 -4.21
CA LEU A 600 32.02 -16.11 -3.56
C LEU A 600 32.99 -15.24 -2.76
N LEU A 601 33.81 -15.84 -1.90
CA LEU A 601 34.78 -15.11 -1.11
C LEU A 601 35.82 -14.40 -1.97
N LYS A 602 36.35 -15.08 -3.02
CA LYS A 602 37.22 -14.47 -4.01
C LYS A 602 36.62 -13.22 -4.65
N GLY A 603 35.35 -13.29 -5.06
CA GLY A 603 34.63 -12.18 -5.67
C GLY A 603 34.41 -11.04 -4.66
N LEU A 604 33.96 -11.34 -3.45
CA LEU A 604 33.79 -10.36 -2.38
C LEU A 604 35.11 -9.64 -2.04
N GLN A 605 36.22 -10.37 -1.97
CA GLN A 605 37.53 -9.76 -1.78
C GLN A 605 37.91 -8.85 -2.94
N GLY A 606 37.65 -9.27 -4.17
CA GLY A 606 37.89 -8.45 -5.36
C GLY A 606 37.07 -7.17 -5.38
N MET A 607 35.83 -7.20 -4.87
CA MET A 607 34.97 -6.02 -4.75
C MET A 607 35.47 -5.06 -3.67
N ASN A 608 36.03 -5.58 -2.58
CA ASN A 608 36.59 -4.78 -1.48
C ASN A 608 38.03 -4.30 -1.73
N GLY A 609 38.69 -4.67 -2.81
CA GLY A 609 40.07 -4.28 -3.11
C GLY A 609 41.09 -4.92 -2.15
N ILE A 610 40.79 -6.09 -1.57
CA ILE A 610 41.61 -6.76 -0.56
C ILE A 610 41.74 -8.24 -0.88
N LYS A 611 42.89 -8.81 -0.48
CA LYS A 611 43.11 -10.25 -0.45
C LYS A 611 43.27 -10.68 1.00
N LEU A 612 42.38 -11.54 1.47
CA LEU A 612 42.37 -12.09 2.82
C LEU A 612 42.46 -13.63 2.77
N PRO A 613 42.93 -14.27 3.84
CA PRO A 613 42.86 -15.71 3.97
C PRO A 613 41.41 -16.20 3.86
N ILE A 614 41.18 -17.18 2.99
CA ILE A 614 39.89 -17.83 2.80
C ILE A 614 39.86 -19.08 3.67
N TRP A 615 38.91 -19.17 4.57
CA TRP A 615 38.68 -20.32 5.42
C TRP A 615 37.47 -21.12 4.93
N ILE A 616 37.69 -22.39 4.63
CA ILE A 616 36.61 -23.30 4.19
C ILE A 616 36.62 -24.51 5.11
N ASP A 617 35.45 -24.79 5.68
CA ASP A 617 35.21 -25.96 6.55
C ASP A 617 34.39 -27.03 5.80
N ASP A 618 34.29 -28.21 6.38
CA ASP A 618 33.49 -29.36 5.87
C ASP A 618 33.85 -29.79 4.43
N THR A 619 35.12 -29.78 4.09
CA THR A 619 35.61 -30.06 2.73
C THR A 619 35.75 -31.54 2.36
N GLU A 620 35.23 -32.45 3.16
CA GLU A 620 35.30 -33.92 2.94
C GLU A 620 34.68 -34.34 1.60
N SER A 621 33.70 -33.59 1.12
CA SER A 621 32.99 -33.89 -0.13
C SER A 621 33.64 -33.28 -1.37
N LEU A 622 34.78 -32.60 -1.24
CA LEU A 622 35.50 -31.99 -2.34
C LEU A 622 36.82 -32.74 -2.58
N ASP A 623 36.98 -33.28 -3.77
CA ASP A 623 38.24 -33.89 -4.20
C ASP A 623 39.34 -32.84 -4.20
N GLU A 624 40.53 -33.21 -3.76
CA GLU A 624 41.70 -32.32 -3.70
C GLU A 624 42.04 -31.69 -5.04
N ASN A 625 41.88 -32.44 -6.12
CA ASN A 625 42.10 -32.00 -7.51
C ASN A 625 41.05 -30.98 -8.00
N ARG A 626 39.94 -30.80 -7.29
CA ARG A 626 38.89 -29.82 -7.61
C ARG A 626 39.03 -28.51 -6.84
N ILE A 627 39.96 -28.46 -5.89
CA ILE A 627 40.22 -27.19 -5.13
C ILE A 627 40.87 -26.21 -6.10
N PRO A 628 40.20 -25.08 -6.45
CA PRO A 628 40.73 -24.17 -7.46
C PRO A 628 41.93 -23.38 -6.93
N ASP A 629 42.83 -23.03 -7.82
CA ASP A 629 43.79 -21.97 -7.55
C ASP A 629 43.04 -20.61 -7.66
N VAL A 630 42.85 -19.96 -6.53
CA VAL A 630 42.12 -18.70 -6.48
C VAL A 630 43.01 -17.48 -6.37
N SER A 631 44.34 -17.66 -6.46
CA SER A 631 45.35 -16.59 -6.24
C SER A 631 45.10 -15.82 -4.92
N ARG A 632 44.74 -16.58 -3.89
CA ARG A 632 44.45 -16.15 -2.52
C ARG A 632 44.96 -17.22 -1.57
N GLN A 633 45.28 -16.81 -0.36
CA GLN A 633 45.55 -17.80 0.67
C GLN A 633 44.30 -18.61 0.97
N LEU A 634 44.38 -19.93 0.86
CA LEU A 634 43.26 -20.86 1.05
C LEU A 634 43.60 -21.80 2.22
N ILE A 635 42.76 -21.76 3.24
CA ILE A 635 42.89 -22.61 4.42
C ILE A 635 41.67 -23.53 4.46
N VAL A 636 41.93 -24.80 4.24
CA VAL A 636 40.91 -25.84 4.10
C VAL A 636 40.88 -26.66 5.39
N ILE A 637 39.70 -26.82 5.97
CA ILE A 637 39.50 -27.66 7.13
C ILE A 637 38.79 -28.94 6.67
N ARG A 638 39.46 -30.08 6.93
CA ARG A 638 38.94 -31.38 6.54
C ARG A 638 38.90 -32.34 7.76
N ARG A 639 37.84 -33.10 7.89
CA ARG A 639 37.76 -34.21 8.81
C ARG A 639 38.49 -35.40 8.20
N THR A 640 39.40 -35.97 9.00
CA THR A 640 40.11 -37.23 8.69
C THR A 640 40.05 -38.15 9.91
N ASP A 641 40.64 -39.35 9.79
CA ASP A 641 40.76 -40.28 10.91
C ASP A 641 41.99 -40.00 11.77
N ASP A 642 42.75 -38.94 11.50
CA ASP A 642 43.90 -38.52 12.31
C ASP A 642 43.46 -38.13 13.72
N GLU A 643 44.05 -38.77 14.75
CA GLU A 643 43.67 -38.51 16.14
C GLU A 643 44.12 -37.14 16.63
N THR A 644 45.15 -36.58 16.05
CA THR A 644 45.72 -35.27 16.39
C THR A 644 45.54 -34.31 15.23
N LEU A 645 45.57 -33.04 15.54
CA LEU A 645 45.57 -31.98 14.54
C LEU A 645 46.83 -32.10 13.66
N LYS A 646 46.63 -32.17 12.35
CA LYS A 646 47.71 -32.14 11.35
C LYS A 646 47.50 -30.94 10.46
N VAL A 647 48.58 -30.28 10.13
CA VAL A 647 48.60 -29.13 9.22
C VAL A 647 49.54 -29.45 8.05
N CYS A 648 49.01 -29.42 6.88
CA CYS A 648 49.76 -29.68 5.64
C CYS A 648 49.84 -28.37 4.84
N ASN A 649 51.06 -27.86 4.64
CA ASN A 649 51.33 -26.63 3.90
C ASN A 649 51.83 -26.98 2.52
N GLY A 650 51.00 -26.83 1.48
CA GLY A 650 51.29 -26.95 0.05
C GLY A 650 52.22 -28.08 -0.39
N GLU A 651 51.87 -28.80 -1.44
CA GLU A 651 52.66 -29.82 -2.15
C GLU A 651 53.64 -30.67 -1.30
N GLU A 652 53.18 -31.64 -0.58
CA GLU A 652 53.82 -32.95 -0.40
C GLU A 652 52.90 -34.03 -0.97
#